data_3694e1a1533bbd01ccfc5c008a151a12
#
_entry.id   3694e1a1533bbd01ccfc5c008a151a12
#
_cell.length_a   1.000
_cell.length_b   1.000
_cell.length_c   1.000
_cell.angle_alpha   90.00
_cell.angle_beta   90.00
_cell.angle_gamma   90.00
#
_symmetry.space_group_name_H-M   'P 1'
#
loop_
_entity.id
_entity.type
_entity.pdbx_description
1 polymer ?
#
loop_
_entity_poly.entity_id
_entity_poly.type
_entity_poly.pdbx_seq_one_letter_code
_entity_poly.pdbx_strand_id
1 'polypeptide(L)'
;PATVALIIFWSLVGIGGSFAVAWFGMLINNIANSRMAFAALRGRALPVSEIPTRSGMSIGVLLISTELLLMIAILLFVPPALAGACFIGFAIGESLGASVLRICGGIFTKIADIGSDLMKIVFKIKEDDARNPGVIADCAGDNAGDSVGPTADGFETYGVTGVALITFILLAVLPQYMWTFIVWIFAMRIVMIPTSILSWKINTWITKGVFGRHSRFDFEHPLTILVWLTSLMCVAVSYIVSYFMLAPNFPTLWWKLATIISCGTLAAAIIPELTRVFTSTRSSHCHEVVNATTEGGAGLTILSGLVAGNFSCFWKGLTLAILMLIAYVTATLGGAALDANGYATNFAAVGHFMTYPAIFAFGLVAFGMLGMGPVTIAVDSYGPVADNSQSVFELSMIEQAPGITKEIERDFGFTPDFENGKLLLEDNDGAGNTFKATAKPVLIGTAVVGATTMIFSLILMLKSHFGWTDLSNLSIVDPRIILGLLMGGAVVYWFAGASRQAVITGAYRAVDYIKRNIKLSGTDRASAKDSNEVVRICTKYAQYGMVNIFGVVFSLTLAFACFDAIFFVGYLISIAMFGLYMAINMANAGGCWDNAKKIVEVELKQKGSALHDATVIGDIVGDPFKDTSSVALNPIIKFTTLFGILAVEIAVNAPAGIAPMIGVVFFIIGLFFVLRSFYGMRISTLHPQAHIDFNDKRDADAAAAEAAAEKNAA
;
A
#
# COMPACT_ATOMS: atom_id res chain seq x y z
N PRO A 1 -13.04 34.98 4.20
CA PRO A 1 -13.84 33.91 4.83
C PRO A 1 -14.39 32.92 3.80
N ALA A 2 -14.99 33.36 2.68
CA ALA A 2 -15.57 32.48 1.66
C ALA A 2 -14.51 31.57 0.99
N THR A 3 -13.33 32.10 0.65
CA THR A 3 -12.21 31.34 0.08
C THR A 3 -11.76 30.21 1.01
N VAL A 4 -11.58 30.53 2.29
CA VAL A 4 -11.18 29.53 3.30
C VAL A 4 -12.25 28.46 3.46
N ALA A 5 -13.53 28.85 3.50
CA ALA A 5 -14.63 27.90 3.58
C ALA A 5 -14.68 26.94 2.37
N LEU A 6 -14.38 27.46 1.17
CA LEU A 6 -14.35 26.65 -0.06
C LEU A 6 -13.19 25.64 -0.04
N ILE A 7 -12.01 26.04 0.42
CA ILE A 7 -10.84 25.14 0.54
C ILE A 7 -11.14 24.05 1.60
N ILE A 8 -11.69 24.43 2.75
CA ILE A 8 -12.09 23.47 3.80
C ILE A 8 -13.17 22.51 3.27
N PHE A 9 -14.14 23.01 2.51
CA PHE A 9 -15.16 22.15 1.89
C PHE A 9 -14.53 21.08 1.00
N TRP A 10 -13.60 21.44 0.12
CA TRP A 10 -12.92 20.46 -0.74
C TRP A 10 -12.02 19.52 0.05
N SER A 11 -11.41 19.97 1.15
CA SER A 11 -10.67 19.07 2.05
C SER A 11 -11.60 18.03 2.71
N LEU A 12 -12.79 18.44 3.13
CA LEU A 12 -13.80 17.50 3.67
C LEU A 12 -14.29 16.53 2.60
N VAL A 13 -14.46 16.99 1.36
CA VAL A 13 -14.79 16.11 0.22
C VAL A 13 -13.69 15.08 -0.03
N GLY A 14 -12.42 15.48 0.05
CA GLY A 14 -11.29 14.56 -0.06
C GLY A 14 -11.28 13.49 1.04
N ILE A 15 -11.46 13.89 2.30
CA ILE A 15 -11.59 12.95 3.43
C ILE A 15 -12.75 11.98 3.17
N GLY A 16 -13.94 12.53 2.85
CA GLY A 16 -15.15 11.74 2.58
C GLY A 16 -14.97 10.77 1.41
N GLY A 17 -14.24 11.17 0.36
CA GLY A 17 -13.88 10.33 -0.77
C GLY A 17 -13.06 9.11 -0.35
N SER A 18 -11.98 9.32 0.41
CA SER A 18 -11.14 8.23 0.94
C SER A 18 -11.95 7.23 1.77
N PHE A 19 -12.82 7.70 2.65
CA PHE A 19 -13.69 6.84 3.47
C PHE A 19 -14.74 6.10 2.62
N ALA A 20 -15.36 6.78 1.66
CA ALA A 20 -16.39 6.18 0.81
C ALA A 20 -15.84 5.06 -0.08
N VAL A 21 -14.68 5.27 -0.70
CA VAL A 21 -14.05 4.22 -1.54
C VAL A 21 -13.53 3.05 -0.71
N ALA A 22 -13.01 3.31 0.51
CA ALA A 22 -12.61 2.25 1.43
C ALA A 22 -13.82 1.39 1.84
N TRP A 23 -14.90 2.03 2.22
CA TRP A 23 -16.15 1.34 2.59
C TRP A 23 -16.72 0.50 1.44
N PHE A 24 -16.76 1.05 0.23
CA PHE A 24 -17.19 0.31 -0.97
C PHE A 24 -16.29 -0.90 -1.23
N GLY A 25 -14.97 -0.74 -1.13
CA GLY A 25 -14.01 -1.84 -1.33
C GLY A 25 -14.20 -2.97 -0.33
N MET A 26 -14.34 -2.64 0.96
CA MET A 26 -14.62 -3.62 2.01
C MET A 26 -15.93 -4.40 1.74
N LEU A 27 -17.00 -3.72 1.34
CA LEU A 27 -18.27 -4.38 0.99
C LEU A 27 -18.13 -5.34 -0.18
N ILE A 28 -17.48 -4.91 -1.25
CA ILE A 28 -17.31 -5.73 -2.47
C ILE A 28 -16.41 -6.93 -2.18
N ASN A 29 -15.31 -6.74 -1.43
CA ASN A 29 -14.41 -7.83 -1.07
C ASN A 29 -15.11 -8.85 -0.16
N ASN A 30 -15.89 -8.40 0.82
CA ASN A 30 -16.66 -9.30 1.69
C ASN A 30 -17.66 -10.16 0.90
N ILE A 31 -18.34 -9.59 -0.10
CA ILE A 31 -19.22 -10.35 -1.01
C ILE A 31 -18.39 -11.32 -1.87
N ALA A 32 -17.23 -10.90 -2.34
CA ALA A 32 -16.36 -11.71 -3.19
C ALA A 32 -15.76 -12.90 -2.42
N ASN A 33 -15.37 -12.70 -1.16
CA ASN A 33 -14.80 -13.75 -0.29
C ASN A 33 -15.71 -14.98 -0.22
N SER A 34 -16.97 -14.81 0.17
CA SER A 34 -17.91 -15.90 0.27
C SER A 34 -18.22 -16.54 -1.08
N ARG A 35 -18.37 -15.73 -2.14
CA ARG A 35 -18.61 -16.25 -3.50
C ARG A 35 -17.46 -17.09 -4.02
N MET A 36 -16.22 -16.69 -3.74
CA MET A 36 -15.03 -17.43 -4.14
C MET A 36 -14.88 -18.72 -3.34
N ALA A 37 -15.09 -18.70 -2.02
CA ALA A 37 -15.08 -19.88 -1.17
C ALA A 37 -16.05 -20.96 -1.68
N PHE A 38 -17.29 -20.56 -1.99
CA PHE A 38 -18.29 -21.51 -2.54
C PHE A 38 -18.04 -21.91 -3.99
N ALA A 39 -17.44 -21.03 -4.82
CA ALA A 39 -17.08 -21.37 -6.20
C ALA A 39 -15.97 -22.45 -6.25
N ALA A 40 -15.07 -22.46 -5.27
CA ALA A 40 -14.00 -23.46 -5.13
C ALA A 40 -14.55 -24.89 -4.98
N LEU A 41 -15.73 -25.06 -4.36
CA LEU A 41 -16.39 -26.36 -4.20
C LEU A 41 -16.68 -27.09 -5.53
N ARG A 42 -16.66 -26.37 -6.67
CA ARG A 42 -16.80 -26.98 -8.00
C ARG A 42 -15.53 -27.69 -8.48
N GLY A 43 -14.43 -27.60 -7.75
CA GLY A 43 -13.14 -28.21 -8.12
C GLY A 43 -12.51 -27.64 -9.39
N ARG A 44 -12.81 -26.40 -9.76
CA ARG A 44 -12.29 -25.72 -10.96
C ARG A 44 -11.62 -24.39 -10.63
N ALA A 45 -10.40 -24.21 -11.13
CA ALA A 45 -9.59 -23.01 -10.86
C ALA A 45 -10.12 -21.72 -11.52
N LEU A 46 -10.77 -21.82 -12.69
CA LEU A 46 -11.19 -20.64 -13.45
C LEU A 46 -12.16 -19.71 -12.68
N PRO A 47 -13.27 -20.19 -12.06
CA PRO A 47 -14.15 -19.34 -11.27
C PRO A 47 -13.44 -18.71 -10.06
N VAL A 48 -12.52 -19.45 -9.44
CA VAL A 48 -11.73 -19.00 -8.29
C VAL A 48 -10.81 -17.84 -8.67
N SER A 49 -10.23 -17.83 -9.88
CA SER A 49 -9.43 -16.72 -10.41
C SER A 49 -10.28 -15.53 -10.90
N GLU A 50 -11.45 -15.77 -11.48
CA GLU A 50 -12.29 -14.70 -12.07
C GLU A 50 -12.96 -13.82 -11.03
N ILE A 51 -13.40 -14.37 -9.88
CA ILE A 51 -14.15 -13.65 -8.87
C ILE A 51 -13.32 -12.51 -8.26
N PRO A 52 -12.10 -12.73 -7.72
CA PRO A 52 -11.29 -11.67 -7.15
C PRO A 52 -10.84 -10.64 -8.20
N THR A 53 -10.52 -11.07 -9.42
CA THR A 53 -10.17 -10.15 -10.51
C THR A 53 -11.34 -9.23 -10.87
N ARG A 54 -12.56 -9.77 -10.91
CA ARG A 54 -13.76 -9.00 -11.21
C ARG A 54 -14.14 -8.03 -10.10
N SER A 55 -14.04 -8.44 -8.84
CA SER A 55 -14.28 -7.56 -7.69
C SER A 55 -13.29 -6.40 -7.67
N GLY A 56 -12.00 -6.70 -7.82
CA GLY A 56 -10.96 -5.69 -7.87
C GLY A 56 -11.09 -4.71 -9.03
N MET A 57 -11.46 -5.20 -10.24
CA MET A 57 -11.74 -4.31 -11.37
C MET A 57 -12.92 -3.37 -11.11
N SER A 58 -13.98 -3.83 -10.41
CA SER A 58 -15.11 -2.96 -10.06
C SER A 58 -14.70 -1.86 -9.07
N ILE A 59 -13.84 -2.20 -8.11
CA ILE A 59 -13.26 -1.25 -7.15
C ILE A 59 -12.38 -0.23 -7.88
N GLY A 60 -11.44 -0.70 -8.71
CA GLY A 60 -10.50 0.16 -9.42
C GLY A 60 -11.17 1.14 -10.36
N VAL A 61 -12.18 0.69 -11.13
CA VAL A 61 -12.94 1.56 -12.05
C VAL A 61 -13.75 2.59 -11.26
N LEU A 62 -14.45 2.20 -10.19
CA LEU A 62 -15.22 3.13 -9.37
C LEU A 62 -14.31 4.20 -8.77
N LEU A 63 -13.24 3.78 -8.13
CA LEU A 63 -12.29 4.64 -7.43
C LEU A 63 -11.74 5.73 -8.37
N ILE A 64 -11.18 5.32 -9.53
CA ILE A 64 -10.54 6.26 -10.46
C ILE A 64 -11.58 7.14 -11.14
N SER A 65 -12.77 6.62 -11.43
CA SER A 65 -13.85 7.43 -12.00
C SER A 65 -14.37 8.47 -11.02
N THR A 66 -14.48 8.11 -9.74
CA THR A 66 -14.88 9.04 -8.66
C THR A 66 -13.84 10.14 -8.49
N GLU A 67 -12.56 9.78 -8.41
CA GLU A 67 -11.44 10.71 -8.32
C GLU A 67 -11.45 11.71 -9.47
N LEU A 68 -11.51 11.21 -10.70
CA LEU A 68 -11.55 12.03 -11.90
C LEU A 68 -12.77 12.96 -11.92
N LEU A 69 -13.95 12.47 -11.50
CA LEU A 69 -15.17 13.27 -11.42
C LEU A 69 -15.02 14.43 -10.43
N LEU A 70 -14.45 14.18 -9.26
CA LEU A 70 -14.24 15.21 -8.24
C LEU A 70 -13.22 16.25 -8.71
N MET A 71 -12.11 15.82 -9.35
CA MET A 71 -11.14 16.75 -9.93
C MET A 71 -11.74 17.60 -11.04
N ILE A 72 -12.55 17.01 -11.93
CA ILE A 72 -13.28 17.75 -12.99
C ILE A 72 -14.28 18.73 -12.35
N ALA A 73 -14.96 18.34 -11.27
CA ALA A 73 -15.87 19.24 -10.57
C ALA A 73 -15.15 20.48 -10.01
N ILE A 74 -13.92 20.33 -9.48
CA ILE A 74 -13.10 21.49 -9.09
C ILE A 74 -12.84 22.39 -10.29
N LEU A 75 -12.44 21.84 -11.44
CA LEU A 75 -12.15 22.63 -12.65
C LEU A 75 -13.37 23.38 -13.19
N LEU A 76 -14.56 22.79 -13.11
CA LEU A 76 -15.78 23.35 -13.70
C LEU A 76 -16.50 24.33 -12.77
N PHE A 77 -16.50 24.09 -11.47
CA PHE A 77 -17.34 24.84 -10.52
C PHE A 77 -16.55 25.81 -9.63
N VAL A 78 -15.22 25.69 -9.56
CA VAL A 78 -14.39 26.59 -8.76
C VAL A 78 -13.82 27.70 -9.67
N PRO A 79 -13.85 28.97 -9.23
CA PRO A 79 -13.20 30.04 -9.99
C PRO A 79 -11.73 29.74 -10.25
N PRO A 80 -11.21 30.01 -11.48
CA PRO A 80 -9.82 29.64 -11.86
C PRO A 80 -8.74 30.13 -10.90
N ALA A 81 -8.94 31.32 -10.30
CA ALA A 81 -8.00 31.90 -9.32
C ALA A 81 -7.92 31.10 -8.01
N LEU A 82 -8.92 30.29 -7.68
CA LEU A 82 -8.99 29.49 -6.44
C LEU A 82 -8.83 27.99 -6.70
N ALA A 83 -8.89 27.57 -7.96
CA ALA A 83 -8.86 26.15 -8.31
C ALA A 83 -7.58 25.44 -7.79
N GLY A 84 -6.42 26.06 -7.90
CA GLY A 84 -5.17 25.52 -7.37
C GLY A 84 -5.22 25.27 -5.86
N ALA A 85 -5.71 26.23 -5.09
CA ALA A 85 -5.84 26.08 -3.64
C ALA A 85 -6.88 25.01 -3.25
N CYS A 86 -7.96 24.90 -4.02
CA CYS A 86 -8.98 23.85 -3.80
C CYS A 86 -8.46 22.45 -4.16
N PHE A 87 -7.64 22.30 -5.20
CA PHE A 87 -6.95 21.06 -5.51
C PHE A 87 -6.00 20.63 -4.39
N ILE A 88 -5.21 21.55 -3.85
CA ILE A 88 -4.31 21.28 -2.71
C ILE A 88 -5.14 20.89 -1.49
N GLY A 89 -6.21 21.63 -1.18
CA GLY A 89 -7.10 21.31 -0.07
C GLY A 89 -7.73 19.92 -0.20
N PHE A 90 -8.24 19.58 -1.38
CA PHE A 90 -8.80 18.28 -1.71
C PHE A 90 -7.77 17.15 -1.51
N ALA A 91 -6.56 17.31 -2.08
CA ALA A 91 -5.49 16.34 -1.94
C ALA A 91 -5.00 16.16 -0.49
N ILE A 92 -4.93 17.24 0.32
CA ILE A 92 -4.63 17.16 1.75
C ILE A 92 -5.71 16.34 2.47
N GLY A 93 -6.99 16.56 2.13
CA GLY A 93 -8.11 15.81 2.68
C GLY A 93 -8.04 14.33 2.37
N GLU A 94 -7.77 13.96 1.12
CA GLU A 94 -7.56 12.56 0.69
C GLU A 94 -6.41 11.91 1.45
N SER A 95 -5.28 12.61 1.51
CA SER A 95 -4.08 12.13 2.17
C SER A 95 -4.27 11.94 3.67
N LEU A 96 -5.02 12.84 4.31
CA LEU A 96 -5.40 12.70 5.71
C LEU A 96 -6.29 11.47 5.92
N GLY A 97 -7.35 11.31 5.12
CA GLY A 97 -8.26 10.18 5.20
C GLY A 97 -7.55 8.85 4.99
N ALA A 98 -6.75 8.74 3.93
CA ALA A 98 -5.98 7.55 3.61
C ALA A 98 -4.93 7.22 4.70
N SER A 99 -4.22 8.22 5.23
CA SER A 99 -3.22 8.02 6.30
C SER A 99 -3.85 7.44 7.57
N VAL A 100 -4.97 8.01 8.01
CA VAL A 100 -5.70 7.54 9.21
C VAL A 100 -6.17 6.11 9.02
N LEU A 101 -6.84 5.82 7.90
CA LEU A 101 -7.36 4.49 7.59
C LEU A 101 -6.21 3.46 7.47
N ARG A 102 -5.12 3.83 6.80
CA ARG A 102 -4.01 2.91 6.53
C ARG A 102 -3.21 2.57 7.78
N ILE A 103 -2.92 3.55 8.63
CA ILE A 103 -2.21 3.34 9.89
C ILE A 103 -3.09 2.50 10.83
N CYS A 104 -4.35 2.88 11.02
CA CYS A 104 -5.26 2.20 11.93
C CYS A 104 -5.56 0.77 11.46
N GLY A 105 -5.92 0.60 10.18
CA GLY A 105 -6.22 -0.69 9.58
C GLY A 105 -5.03 -1.65 9.62
N GLY A 106 -3.84 -1.18 9.22
CA GLY A 106 -2.63 -2.01 9.22
C GLY A 106 -2.16 -2.42 10.63
N ILE A 107 -2.34 -1.58 11.65
CA ILE A 107 -2.05 -1.96 13.04
C ILE A 107 -3.09 -2.95 13.55
N PHE A 108 -4.38 -2.71 13.27
CA PHE A 108 -5.47 -3.58 13.72
C PHE A 108 -5.32 -5.00 13.20
N THR A 109 -5.19 -5.15 11.87
CA THR A 109 -5.12 -6.47 11.23
C THR A 109 -3.93 -7.27 11.76
N LYS A 110 -2.75 -6.66 11.89
CA LYS A 110 -1.55 -7.38 12.33
C LYS A 110 -1.48 -7.64 13.84
N ILE A 111 -2.23 -6.94 14.66
CA ILE A 111 -2.46 -7.34 16.06
C ILE A 111 -3.31 -8.61 16.10
N ALA A 112 -4.35 -8.70 15.29
CA ALA A 112 -5.27 -9.83 15.26
C ALA A 112 -4.59 -11.08 14.69
N ASP A 113 -3.88 -10.95 13.57
CA ASP A 113 -3.15 -11.99 12.87
C ASP A 113 -2.06 -12.60 13.79
N ILE A 114 -1.13 -11.82 14.33
CA ILE A 114 -0.13 -12.30 15.29
C ILE A 114 -0.80 -12.94 16.50
N GLY A 115 -1.91 -12.37 16.99
CA GLY A 115 -2.70 -12.90 18.10
C GLY A 115 -3.28 -14.26 17.79
N SER A 116 -3.74 -14.48 16.57
CA SER A 116 -4.30 -15.74 16.07
C SER A 116 -3.19 -16.77 15.80
N ASP A 117 -2.17 -16.39 15.07
CA ASP A 117 -1.11 -17.28 14.58
C ASP A 117 -0.23 -17.86 15.66
N LEU A 118 0.11 -17.09 16.68
CA LEU A 118 0.88 -17.62 17.82
C LEU A 118 0.16 -18.77 18.52
N MET A 119 -1.16 -18.86 18.44
CA MET A 119 -1.91 -19.97 19.01
C MET A 119 -1.68 -21.29 18.27
N LYS A 120 -1.39 -21.24 16.96
CA LYS A 120 -0.99 -22.41 16.17
C LYS A 120 0.25 -23.08 16.78
N ILE A 121 1.25 -22.28 17.15
CA ILE A 121 2.51 -22.76 17.73
C ILE A 121 2.30 -23.19 19.19
N VAL A 122 1.61 -22.37 20.00
CA VAL A 122 1.47 -22.59 21.45
C VAL A 122 0.58 -23.77 21.78
N PHE A 123 -0.56 -23.89 21.09
CA PHE A 123 -1.55 -24.94 21.36
C PHE A 123 -1.60 -26.06 20.32
N LYS A 124 -0.76 -25.98 19.28
CA LYS A 124 -0.75 -26.96 18.17
C LYS A 124 -2.13 -27.15 17.52
N ILE A 125 -2.91 -26.05 17.43
CA ILE A 125 -4.21 -26.05 16.78
C ILE A 125 -4.05 -25.74 15.28
N LYS A 126 -5.09 -26.07 14.50
CA LYS A 126 -5.11 -25.78 13.06
C LYS A 126 -5.16 -24.26 12.81
N GLU A 127 -4.74 -23.86 11.62
CA GLU A 127 -5.02 -22.54 11.07
C GLU A 127 -6.54 -22.33 11.05
N ASP A 128 -7.00 -21.13 11.32
CA ASP A 128 -8.43 -20.77 11.37
C ASP A 128 -9.29 -21.69 12.26
N ASP A 129 -8.72 -22.21 13.36
CA ASP A 129 -9.48 -23.00 14.30
C ASP A 129 -10.61 -22.17 14.92
N ALA A 130 -11.85 -22.55 14.68
CA ALA A 130 -13.03 -21.81 15.15
C ALA A 130 -13.10 -21.65 16.68
N ARG A 131 -12.33 -22.43 17.46
CA ARG A 131 -12.22 -22.31 18.93
C ARG A 131 -11.27 -21.18 19.35
N ASN A 132 -10.43 -20.68 18.43
CA ASN A 132 -9.54 -19.56 18.68
C ASN A 132 -10.33 -18.23 18.54
N PRO A 133 -10.53 -17.45 19.61
CA PRO A 133 -11.27 -16.20 19.54
C PRO A 133 -10.56 -15.10 18.72
N GLY A 134 -9.26 -15.29 18.40
CA GLY A 134 -8.49 -14.38 17.54
C GLY A 134 -8.89 -14.43 16.07
N VAL A 135 -9.32 -15.59 15.56
CA VAL A 135 -9.55 -15.82 14.12
C VAL A 135 -10.65 -14.91 13.56
N ILE A 136 -11.71 -14.64 14.31
CA ILE A 136 -12.77 -13.68 13.86
C ILE A 136 -12.22 -12.24 13.76
N ALA A 137 -11.36 -11.86 14.70
CA ALA A 137 -10.73 -10.54 14.66
C ALA A 137 -9.75 -10.45 13.48
N ASP A 138 -9.08 -11.52 13.15
CA ASP A 138 -8.16 -11.68 12.05
C ASP A 138 -8.88 -11.51 10.69
N CYS A 139 -9.88 -12.35 10.40
CA CYS A 139 -10.71 -12.23 9.21
C CYS A 139 -11.35 -10.83 9.05
N ALA A 140 -11.81 -10.23 10.16
CA ALA A 140 -12.38 -8.88 10.14
C ALA A 140 -11.30 -7.83 9.86
N GLY A 141 -10.10 -8.04 10.40
CA GLY A 141 -8.93 -7.19 10.20
C GLY A 141 -8.46 -7.19 8.75
N ASP A 142 -8.29 -8.35 8.17
CA ASP A 142 -7.87 -8.50 6.78
C ASP A 142 -8.90 -7.93 5.82
N ASN A 143 -10.18 -8.23 6.02
CA ASN A 143 -11.23 -7.65 5.18
C ASN A 143 -11.27 -6.12 5.27
N ALA A 144 -11.11 -5.53 6.45
CA ALA A 144 -11.11 -4.09 6.66
C ALA A 144 -9.74 -3.46 6.37
N GLY A 145 -8.66 -3.98 6.99
CA GLY A 145 -7.32 -3.37 6.94
C GLY A 145 -6.66 -3.50 5.57
N ASP A 146 -6.69 -4.68 4.99
CA ASP A 146 -6.04 -4.94 3.71
C ASP A 146 -6.82 -4.38 2.52
N SER A 147 -8.15 -4.26 2.62
CA SER A 147 -8.96 -3.58 1.59
C SER A 147 -8.73 -2.07 1.53
N VAL A 148 -8.24 -1.43 2.61
CA VAL A 148 -7.91 0.00 2.62
C VAL A 148 -6.73 0.32 1.69
N GLY A 149 -5.80 -0.63 1.48
CA GLY A 149 -4.67 -0.46 0.57
C GLY A 149 -5.08 -0.14 -0.86
N PRO A 150 -5.71 -1.09 -1.55
CA PRO A 150 -6.13 -0.87 -2.91
C PRO A 150 -7.19 0.24 -3.06
N THR A 151 -7.90 0.60 -2.01
CA THR A 151 -8.97 1.60 -2.04
C THR A 151 -8.50 3.00 -1.66
N ALA A 152 -8.44 3.35 -0.38
CA ALA A 152 -8.12 4.71 0.07
C ALA A 152 -6.72 5.16 -0.35
N ASP A 153 -5.71 4.29 -0.25
CA ASP A 153 -4.34 4.60 -0.69
C ASP A 153 -4.25 4.72 -2.22
N GLY A 154 -4.97 3.87 -2.96
CA GLY A 154 -5.14 4.01 -4.40
C GLY A 154 -5.79 5.35 -4.77
N PHE A 155 -6.91 5.70 -4.15
CA PHE A 155 -7.64 6.96 -4.36
C PHE A 155 -6.72 8.16 -4.13
N GLU A 156 -6.09 8.24 -2.97
CA GLU A 156 -5.12 9.28 -2.63
C GLU A 156 -3.95 9.35 -3.64
N THR A 157 -3.38 8.19 -4.04
CA THR A 157 -2.24 8.18 -4.95
C THR A 157 -2.60 8.80 -6.31
N TYR A 158 -3.81 8.54 -6.79
CA TYR A 158 -4.32 9.13 -8.02
C TYR A 158 -4.54 10.63 -7.90
N GLY A 159 -5.22 11.08 -6.85
CA GLY A 159 -5.51 12.48 -6.60
C GLY A 159 -4.24 13.30 -6.42
N VAL A 160 -3.40 12.89 -5.49
CA VAL A 160 -2.15 13.60 -5.17
C VAL A 160 -1.22 13.73 -6.37
N THR A 161 -1.06 12.66 -7.18
CA THR A 161 -0.22 12.73 -8.38
C THR A 161 -0.80 13.67 -9.44
N GLY A 162 -2.12 13.68 -9.61
CA GLY A 162 -2.81 14.62 -10.49
C GLY A 162 -2.63 16.08 -10.04
N VAL A 163 -2.87 16.32 -8.76
CA VAL A 163 -2.70 17.65 -8.15
C VAL A 163 -1.26 18.12 -8.20
N ALA A 164 -0.27 17.25 -8.00
CA ALA A 164 1.15 17.58 -8.13
C ALA A 164 1.49 18.11 -9.52
N LEU A 165 1.02 17.44 -10.57
CA LEU A 165 1.23 17.87 -11.96
C LEU A 165 0.49 19.16 -12.28
N ILE A 166 -0.77 19.30 -11.86
CA ILE A 166 -1.55 20.52 -12.08
C ILE A 166 -0.86 21.69 -11.39
N THR A 167 -0.46 21.54 -10.13
CA THR A 167 0.24 22.59 -9.37
C THR A 167 1.55 22.98 -10.05
N PHE A 168 2.32 22.00 -10.53
CA PHE A 168 3.54 22.28 -11.28
C PHE A 168 3.26 23.02 -12.59
N ILE A 169 2.25 22.63 -13.35
CA ILE A 169 1.84 23.32 -14.59
C ILE A 169 1.48 24.78 -14.30
N LEU A 170 0.71 25.02 -13.24
CA LEU A 170 0.29 26.38 -12.85
C LEU A 170 1.47 27.28 -12.45
N LEU A 171 2.57 26.71 -11.92
CA LEU A 171 3.76 27.45 -11.48
C LEU A 171 4.86 27.55 -12.54
N ALA A 172 4.97 26.57 -13.43
CA ALA A 172 6.12 26.40 -14.30
C ALA A 172 5.84 26.65 -15.79
N VAL A 173 4.56 26.62 -16.21
CA VAL A 173 4.15 26.75 -17.61
C VAL A 173 3.59 28.15 -17.87
N LEU A 174 3.91 28.71 -19.03
CA LEU A 174 3.35 30.00 -19.44
C LEU A 174 1.81 29.97 -19.53
N PRO A 175 1.10 31.03 -19.10
CA PRO A 175 -0.36 31.05 -18.99
C PRO A 175 -1.11 30.61 -20.24
N GLN A 176 -0.58 30.96 -21.43
CA GLN A 176 -1.19 30.63 -22.72
C GLN A 176 -1.21 29.12 -23.04
N TYR A 177 -0.35 28.31 -22.39
CA TYR A 177 -0.24 26.87 -22.65
C TYR A 177 -0.77 26.02 -21.49
N MET A 178 -1.00 26.59 -20.30
CA MET A 178 -1.44 25.89 -19.11
C MET A 178 -2.64 24.99 -19.38
N TRP A 179 -3.70 25.54 -20.00
CA TRP A 179 -4.92 24.81 -20.28
C TRP A 179 -4.71 23.63 -21.23
N THR A 180 -3.84 23.77 -22.22
CA THR A 180 -3.51 22.67 -23.14
C THR A 180 -2.96 21.47 -22.40
N PHE A 181 -2.01 21.69 -21.48
CA PHE A 181 -1.42 20.60 -20.70
C PHE A 181 -2.38 20.02 -19.66
N ILE A 182 -3.16 20.87 -18.99
CA ILE A 182 -4.16 20.39 -18.02
C ILE A 182 -5.20 19.52 -18.73
N VAL A 183 -5.78 19.97 -19.84
CA VAL A 183 -6.78 19.21 -20.59
C VAL A 183 -6.19 17.91 -21.13
N TRP A 184 -4.95 17.93 -21.61
CA TRP A 184 -4.24 16.73 -22.07
C TRP A 184 -4.09 15.68 -20.96
N ILE A 185 -3.69 16.08 -19.74
CA ILE A 185 -3.57 15.17 -18.57
C ILE A 185 -4.93 14.55 -18.24
N PHE A 186 -6.01 15.35 -18.23
CA PHE A 186 -7.34 14.83 -17.98
C PHE A 186 -7.81 13.87 -19.08
N ALA A 187 -7.58 14.22 -20.35
CA ALA A 187 -7.91 13.34 -21.48
C ALA A 187 -7.18 11.99 -21.39
N MET A 188 -5.89 12.00 -21.04
CA MET A 188 -5.11 10.79 -20.80
C MET A 188 -5.76 9.91 -19.71
N ARG A 189 -6.13 10.51 -18.58
CA ARG A 189 -6.80 9.78 -17.48
C ARG A 189 -8.14 9.19 -17.92
N ILE A 190 -8.97 9.97 -18.61
CA ILE A 190 -10.28 9.51 -19.10
C ILE A 190 -10.12 8.29 -20.01
N VAL A 191 -9.17 8.34 -20.96
CA VAL A 191 -9.01 7.24 -21.95
C VAL A 191 -8.35 6.00 -21.33
N MET A 192 -7.54 6.14 -20.29
CA MET A 192 -6.92 5.00 -19.60
C MET A 192 -7.92 4.12 -18.85
N ILE A 193 -9.07 4.66 -18.40
CA ILE A 193 -10.13 3.86 -17.76
C ILE A 193 -10.73 2.82 -18.73
N PRO A 194 -11.33 3.21 -19.88
CA PRO A 194 -11.84 2.25 -20.83
C PRO A 194 -10.74 1.34 -21.41
N THR A 195 -9.50 1.80 -21.54
CA THR A 195 -8.37 0.96 -21.95
C THR A 195 -8.14 -0.17 -20.94
N SER A 196 -8.17 0.10 -19.66
CA SER A 196 -8.04 -0.91 -18.59
C SER A 196 -9.23 -1.90 -18.60
N ILE A 197 -10.44 -1.43 -18.82
CA ILE A 197 -11.62 -2.30 -18.95
C ILE A 197 -11.49 -3.21 -20.18
N LEU A 198 -11.02 -2.66 -21.31
CA LEU A 198 -10.84 -3.43 -22.54
C LEU A 198 -9.76 -4.49 -22.38
N SER A 199 -8.61 -4.15 -21.80
CA SER A 199 -7.52 -5.10 -21.53
C SER A 199 -7.98 -6.22 -20.60
N TRP A 200 -8.75 -5.92 -19.55
CA TRP A 200 -9.33 -6.93 -18.68
C TRP A 200 -10.31 -7.85 -19.42
N LYS A 201 -11.16 -7.33 -20.31
CA LYS A 201 -12.05 -8.16 -21.13
C LYS A 201 -11.27 -9.09 -22.07
N ILE A 202 -10.24 -8.58 -22.72
CA ILE A 202 -9.36 -9.36 -23.58
C ILE A 202 -8.64 -10.44 -22.76
N ASN A 203 -8.09 -10.08 -21.60
CA ASN A 203 -7.45 -11.04 -20.71
C ASN A 203 -8.41 -12.13 -20.23
N THR A 204 -9.65 -11.78 -19.88
CA THR A 204 -10.67 -12.76 -19.50
C THR A 204 -10.98 -13.73 -20.65
N TRP A 205 -11.04 -13.23 -21.88
CA TRP A 205 -11.22 -14.08 -23.06
C TRP A 205 -10.03 -15.01 -23.30
N ILE A 206 -8.80 -14.51 -23.20
CA ILE A 206 -7.58 -15.31 -23.30
C ILE A 206 -7.55 -16.39 -22.21
N THR A 207 -7.82 -16.01 -20.96
CA THR A 207 -7.83 -16.93 -19.81
C THR A 207 -8.84 -18.05 -20.00
N LYS A 208 -10.05 -17.74 -20.48
CA LYS A 208 -11.07 -18.75 -20.81
C LYS A 208 -10.65 -19.66 -21.96
N GLY A 209 -10.01 -19.13 -22.98
CA GLY A 209 -9.54 -19.90 -24.13
C GLY A 209 -8.40 -20.86 -23.79
N VAL A 210 -7.42 -20.38 -23.02
CA VAL A 210 -6.21 -21.13 -22.68
C VAL A 210 -6.44 -22.05 -21.49
N PHE A 211 -7.00 -21.54 -20.40
CA PHE A 211 -7.09 -22.26 -19.11
C PHE A 211 -8.48 -22.83 -18.80
N GLY A 212 -9.53 -22.46 -19.55
CA GLY A 212 -10.91 -22.82 -19.22
C GLY A 212 -11.22 -24.32 -19.19
N ARG A 213 -10.38 -25.15 -19.85
CA ARG A 213 -10.51 -26.62 -19.86
C ARG A 213 -9.71 -27.31 -18.75
N HIS A 214 -8.80 -26.61 -18.09
CA HIS A 214 -7.95 -27.16 -17.05
C HIS A 214 -8.66 -27.09 -15.69
N SER A 215 -8.58 -28.16 -14.91
CA SER A 215 -9.09 -28.16 -13.52
C SER A 215 -8.22 -27.30 -12.62
N ARG A 216 -6.91 -27.28 -12.88
CA ARG A 216 -5.90 -26.48 -12.17
C ARG A 216 -4.99 -25.76 -13.16
N PHE A 217 -4.57 -24.56 -12.83
CA PHE A 217 -3.55 -23.79 -13.52
C PHE A 217 -2.90 -22.80 -12.53
N ASP A 218 -1.76 -22.25 -12.90
CA ASP A 218 -1.08 -21.24 -12.11
C ASP A 218 -1.85 -19.92 -12.14
N PHE A 219 -2.34 -19.50 -10.96
CA PHE A 219 -3.12 -18.27 -10.81
C PHE A 219 -2.31 -16.99 -11.08
N GLU A 220 -0.97 -17.03 -11.01
CA GLU A 220 -0.11 -15.90 -11.36
C GLU A 220 -0.15 -15.57 -12.87
N HIS A 221 -0.29 -16.56 -13.74
CA HIS A 221 -0.24 -16.35 -15.19
C HIS A 221 -1.32 -15.39 -15.73
N PRO A 222 -2.62 -15.55 -15.43
CA PRO A 222 -3.63 -14.61 -15.89
C PRO A 222 -3.43 -13.18 -15.40
N LEU A 223 -2.92 -13.02 -14.20
CA LEU A 223 -2.65 -11.70 -13.60
C LEU A 223 -1.46 -11.03 -14.28
N THR A 224 -0.39 -11.78 -14.53
CA THR A 224 0.78 -11.31 -15.27
C THR A 224 0.41 -10.88 -16.70
N ILE A 225 -0.38 -11.69 -17.42
CA ILE A 225 -0.87 -11.35 -18.76
C ILE A 225 -1.70 -10.05 -18.71
N LEU A 226 -2.56 -9.90 -17.71
CA LEU A 226 -3.37 -8.70 -17.54
C LEU A 226 -2.51 -7.44 -17.36
N VAL A 227 -1.49 -7.49 -16.52
CA VAL A 227 -0.57 -6.36 -16.25
C VAL A 227 0.18 -5.96 -17.53
N TRP A 228 0.81 -6.91 -18.23
CA TRP A 228 1.56 -6.61 -19.45
C TRP A 228 0.66 -6.14 -20.60
N LEU A 229 -0.47 -6.80 -20.82
CA LEU A 229 -1.42 -6.40 -21.85
C LEU A 229 -1.91 -4.96 -21.62
N THR A 230 -2.28 -4.63 -20.39
CA THR A 230 -2.73 -3.28 -20.04
C THR A 230 -1.63 -2.26 -20.21
N SER A 231 -0.40 -2.58 -19.78
CA SER A 231 0.75 -1.70 -19.96
C SER A 231 1.00 -1.35 -21.42
N LEU A 232 1.06 -2.37 -22.28
CA LEU A 232 1.27 -2.17 -23.72
C LEU A 232 0.14 -1.37 -24.38
N MET A 233 -1.10 -1.63 -24.01
CA MET A 233 -2.25 -0.86 -24.48
C MET A 233 -2.20 0.61 -24.01
N CYS A 234 -1.84 0.85 -22.75
CA CYS A 234 -1.68 2.21 -22.22
C CYS A 234 -0.53 2.96 -22.88
N VAL A 235 0.58 2.30 -23.19
CA VAL A 235 1.67 2.90 -23.99
C VAL A 235 1.15 3.34 -25.35
N ALA A 236 0.47 2.45 -26.08
CA ALA A 236 -0.07 2.79 -27.40
C ALA A 236 -1.06 3.97 -27.33
N VAL A 237 -1.96 3.94 -26.35
CA VAL A 237 -2.95 5.01 -26.11
C VAL A 237 -2.25 6.33 -25.76
N SER A 238 -1.17 6.30 -25.00
CA SER A 238 -0.40 7.51 -24.66
C SER A 238 0.12 8.23 -25.90
N TYR A 239 0.66 7.48 -26.87
CA TYR A 239 1.11 8.06 -28.14
C TYR A 239 -0.06 8.59 -28.97
N ILE A 240 -1.15 7.85 -29.06
CA ILE A 240 -2.34 8.24 -29.84
C ILE A 240 -2.93 9.54 -29.29
N VAL A 241 -3.22 9.60 -28.00
CA VAL A 241 -3.83 10.78 -27.36
C VAL A 241 -2.90 11.99 -27.45
N SER A 242 -1.61 11.80 -27.19
CA SER A 242 -0.62 12.89 -27.28
C SER A 242 -0.49 13.40 -28.71
N TYR A 243 -0.52 12.53 -29.71
CA TYR A 243 -0.48 12.94 -31.11
C TYR A 243 -1.69 13.83 -31.45
N PHE A 244 -2.90 13.38 -31.19
CA PHE A 244 -4.11 14.14 -31.57
C PHE A 244 -4.24 15.46 -30.80
N MET A 245 -3.82 15.52 -29.56
CA MET A 245 -4.01 16.70 -28.71
C MET A 245 -2.84 17.69 -28.79
N LEU A 246 -1.62 17.22 -28.92
CA LEU A 246 -0.44 18.08 -28.81
C LEU A 246 0.27 18.30 -30.14
N ALA A 247 0.27 17.36 -31.09
CA ALA A 247 1.01 17.49 -32.33
C ALA A 247 0.63 18.75 -33.17
N PRO A 248 -0.64 19.20 -33.21
CA PRO A 248 -0.99 20.41 -33.95
C PRO A 248 -0.26 21.65 -33.46
N ASN A 249 -0.05 21.81 -32.16
CA ASN A 249 0.60 22.99 -31.56
C ASN A 249 2.06 22.70 -31.18
N PHE A 250 2.44 21.44 -30.95
CA PHE A 250 3.74 21.03 -30.46
C PHE A 250 4.27 19.80 -31.22
N PRO A 251 4.65 19.97 -32.52
CA PRO A 251 4.97 18.84 -33.42
C PRO A 251 6.17 18.01 -32.97
N THR A 252 7.09 18.55 -32.18
CA THR A 252 8.26 17.84 -31.67
C THR A 252 8.12 17.39 -30.19
N LEU A 253 7.11 17.87 -29.48
CA LEU A 253 6.95 17.63 -28.04
C LEU A 253 6.04 16.43 -27.75
N TRP A 254 5.00 16.19 -28.54
CA TRP A 254 3.99 15.18 -28.28
C TRP A 254 4.57 13.76 -28.06
N TRP A 255 5.53 13.35 -28.90
CA TRP A 255 6.14 12.04 -28.79
C TRP A 255 7.10 11.95 -27.59
N LYS A 256 7.78 13.05 -27.23
CA LYS A 256 8.63 13.12 -26.04
C LYS A 256 7.81 12.91 -24.76
N LEU A 257 6.68 13.62 -24.64
CA LEU A 257 5.80 13.48 -23.50
C LEU A 257 5.16 12.09 -23.44
N ALA A 258 4.76 11.53 -24.58
CA ALA A 258 4.27 10.16 -24.66
C ALA A 258 5.33 9.12 -24.23
N THR A 259 6.59 9.30 -24.66
CA THR A 259 7.72 8.46 -24.26
C THR A 259 7.96 8.52 -22.74
N ILE A 260 7.90 9.73 -22.15
CA ILE A 260 8.10 9.93 -20.72
C ILE A 260 6.99 9.23 -19.90
N ILE A 261 5.72 9.40 -20.32
CA ILE A 261 4.60 8.66 -19.69
C ILE A 261 4.79 7.15 -19.84
N SER A 262 5.25 6.71 -21.02
CA SER A 262 5.50 5.29 -21.28
C SER A 262 6.58 4.71 -20.37
N CYS A 263 7.61 5.47 -19.99
CA CYS A 263 8.58 5.04 -18.98
C CYS A 263 7.90 4.70 -17.65
N GLY A 264 6.96 5.54 -17.20
CA GLY A 264 6.17 5.28 -16.01
C GLY A 264 5.29 4.03 -16.14
N THR A 265 4.58 3.90 -17.26
CA THR A 265 3.71 2.74 -17.52
C THR A 265 4.52 1.44 -17.58
N LEU A 266 5.72 1.47 -18.17
CA LEU A 266 6.63 0.33 -18.15
C LEU A 266 7.17 0.03 -16.75
N ALA A 267 7.47 1.06 -15.94
CA ALA A 267 7.85 0.86 -14.54
C ALA A 267 6.75 0.10 -13.78
N ALA A 268 5.49 0.47 -14.00
CA ALA A 268 4.35 -0.20 -13.37
C ALA A 268 4.14 -1.66 -13.81
N ALA A 269 4.72 -2.09 -14.94
CA ALA A 269 4.74 -3.49 -15.36
C ALA A 269 6.01 -4.23 -14.90
N ILE A 270 7.17 -3.60 -14.96
CA ILE A 270 8.46 -4.22 -14.61
C ILE A 270 8.63 -4.42 -13.11
N ILE A 271 8.18 -3.44 -12.28
CA ILE A 271 8.30 -3.53 -10.82
C ILE A 271 7.55 -4.75 -10.25
N PRO A 272 6.32 -5.08 -10.68
CA PRO A 272 5.65 -6.33 -10.34
C PRO A 272 6.46 -7.58 -10.68
N GLU A 273 7.04 -7.66 -11.88
CA GLU A 273 7.86 -8.80 -12.28
C GLU A 273 9.11 -8.94 -11.39
N LEU A 274 9.79 -7.84 -11.10
CA LEU A 274 10.91 -7.85 -10.14
C LEU A 274 10.45 -8.24 -8.73
N THR A 275 9.25 -7.88 -8.33
CA THR A 275 8.70 -8.31 -7.04
C THR A 275 8.48 -9.82 -7.04
N ARG A 276 7.86 -10.33 -8.10
CA ARG A 276 7.59 -11.76 -8.27
C ARG A 276 8.86 -12.62 -8.21
N VAL A 277 9.98 -12.14 -8.78
CA VAL A 277 11.28 -12.80 -8.68
C VAL A 277 11.71 -13.04 -7.22
N PHE A 278 11.33 -12.16 -6.29
CA PHE A 278 11.73 -12.25 -4.88
C PHE A 278 10.65 -12.82 -3.95
N THR A 279 9.37 -12.79 -4.34
CA THR A 279 8.26 -13.09 -3.44
C THR A 279 7.33 -14.20 -3.89
N SER A 280 7.38 -14.65 -5.16
CA SER A 280 6.53 -15.75 -5.64
C SER A 280 6.88 -17.07 -4.93
N THR A 281 5.89 -17.93 -4.71
CA THR A 281 6.11 -19.30 -4.21
C THR A 281 7.05 -20.10 -5.11
N ARG A 282 7.16 -19.74 -6.39
CA ARG A 282 8.11 -20.36 -7.35
C ARG A 282 9.48 -19.70 -7.38
N SER A 283 9.68 -18.65 -6.61
CA SER A 283 10.94 -17.92 -6.54
C SER A 283 12.04 -18.74 -5.90
N SER A 284 13.23 -18.73 -6.52
CA SER A 284 14.42 -19.30 -5.89
C SER A 284 14.74 -18.66 -4.54
N HIS A 285 14.40 -17.39 -4.35
CA HIS A 285 14.61 -16.69 -3.08
C HIS A 285 13.67 -17.19 -1.98
N CYS A 286 12.40 -17.47 -2.27
CA CYS A 286 11.49 -18.08 -1.29
C CYS A 286 11.92 -19.52 -0.98
N HIS A 287 12.34 -20.31 -1.96
CA HIS A 287 12.91 -21.63 -1.73
C HIS A 287 14.21 -21.59 -0.92
N GLU A 288 15.06 -20.57 -1.14
CA GLU A 288 16.27 -20.35 -0.33
C GLU A 288 15.90 -20.09 1.14
N VAL A 289 14.85 -19.29 1.41
CA VAL A 289 14.36 -19.09 2.78
C VAL A 289 13.91 -20.41 3.41
N VAL A 290 13.17 -21.25 2.68
CA VAL A 290 12.74 -22.59 3.17
C VAL A 290 13.95 -23.49 3.44
N ASN A 291 14.92 -23.53 2.53
CA ASN A 291 16.14 -24.32 2.71
C ASN A 291 16.96 -23.83 3.92
N ALA A 292 17.13 -22.52 4.05
CA ALA A 292 17.80 -21.92 5.20
C ALA A 292 17.06 -22.25 6.53
N THR A 293 15.72 -22.25 6.48
CA THR A 293 14.88 -22.62 7.64
C THR A 293 15.10 -24.08 8.04
N THR A 294 15.26 -24.98 7.08
CA THR A 294 15.48 -26.42 7.37
C THR A 294 16.74 -26.63 8.20
N GLU A 295 17.81 -25.89 7.93
CA GLU A 295 19.09 -26.03 8.60
C GLU A 295 19.19 -25.18 9.89
N GLY A 296 18.63 -23.96 9.90
CA GLY A 296 18.85 -23.00 10.98
C GLY A 296 17.60 -22.49 11.69
N GLY A 297 16.44 -23.11 11.43
CA GLY A 297 15.18 -22.73 12.04
C GLY A 297 14.83 -21.25 11.83
N ALA A 298 14.04 -20.68 12.74
CA ALA A 298 13.55 -19.32 12.65
C ALA A 298 14.64 -18.23 12.51
N GLY A 299 15.84 -18.46 13.05
CA GLY A 299 16.94 -17.51 12.94
C GLY A 299 17.39 -17.29 11.50
N LEU A 300 17.62 -18.38 10.75
CA LEU A 300 18.00 -18.27 9.35
C LEU A 300 16.80 -17.90 8.46
N THR A 301 15.57 -18.25 8.83
CA THR A 301 14.35 -17.79 8.16
C THR A 301 14.33 -16.25 8.09
N ILE A 302 14.50 -15.60 9.25
CA ILE A 302 14.48 -14.14 9.36
C ILE A 302 15.62 -13.52 8.54
N LEU A 303 16.85 -14.03 8.69
CA LEU A 303 18.02 -13.47 8.00
C LEU A 303 17.90 -13.58 6.48
N SER A 304 17.49 -14.73 5.95
CA SER A 304 17.38 -14.94 4.49
C SER A 304 16.29 -14.06 3.86
N GLY A 305 15.16 -13.86 4.52
CA GLY A 305 14.13 -12.94 4.02
C GLY A 305 14.56 -11.47 4.06
N LEU A 306 15.35 -11.03 5.05
CA LEU A 306 15.96 -9.69 5.05
C LEU A 306 16.92 -9.52 3.87
N VAL A 307 17.69 -10.54 3.53
CA VAL A 307 18.57 -10.52 2.35
C VAL A 307 17.75 -10.37 1.08
N ALA A 308 16.69 -11.16 0.89
CA ALA A 308 15.78 -11.03 -0.26
C ALA A 308 15.19 -9.63 -0.38
N GLY A 309 14.74 -9.04 0.74
CA GLY A 309 14.24 -7.67 0.80
C GLY A 309 15.27 -6.64 0.33
N ASN A 310 16.52 -6.73 0.80
CA ASN A 310 17.60 -5.82 0.43
C ASN A 310 17.95 -5.91 -1.06
N PHE A 311 18.10 -7.11 -1.61
CA PHE A 311 18.40 -7.30 -3.04
C PHE A 311 17.25 -6.79 -3.92
N SER A 312 16.01 -6.99 -3.51
CA SER A 312 14.85 -6.48 -4.23
C SER A 312 14.84 -4.95 -4.31
N CYS A 313 15.27 -4.26 -3.24
CA CYS A 313 15.42 -2.80 -3.23
C CYS A 313 16.43 -2.31 -4.25
N PHE A 314 17.57 -2.98 -4.37
CA PHE A 314 18.61 -2.62 -5.34
C PHE A 314 18.06 -2.69 -6.77
N TRP A 315 17.47 -3.81 -7.16
CA TRP A 315 16.97 -3.99 -8.53
C TRP A 315 15.83 -3.04 -8.89
N LYS A 316 14.90 -2.80 -7.95
CA LYS A 316 13.79 -1.85 -8.17
C LYS A 316 14.27 -0.41 -8.22
N GLY A 317 15.20 -0.04 -7.32
CA GLY A 317 15.83 1.28 -7.34
C GLY A 317 16.59 1.54 -8.63
N LEU A 318 17.36 0.55 -9.11
CA LEU A 318 18.05 0.62 -10.39
C LEU A 318 17.08 0.77 -11.57
N THR A 319 15.99 0.01 -11.59
CA THR A 319 14.95 0.10 -12.63
C THR A 319 14.31 1.48 -12.66
N LEU A 320 13.90 2.01 -11.50
CA LEU A 320 13.36 3.36 -11.41
C LEU A 320 14.37 4.40 -11.88
N ALA A 321 15.63 4.30 -11.46
CA ALA A 321 16.68 5.23 -11.87
C ALA A 321 16.92 5.21 -13.39
N ILE A 322 16.94 4.03 -14.01
CA ILE A 322 17.09 3.89 -15.47
C ILE A 322 15.91 4.52 -16.21
N LEU A 323 14.68 4.24 -15.80
CA LEU A 323 13.49 4.78 -16.46
C LEU A 323 13.37 6.29 -16.26
N MET A 324 13.70 6.80 -15.08
CA MET A 324 13.79 8.24 -14.83
C MET A 324 14.92 8.89 -15.63
N LEU A 325 16.06 8.21 -15.81
CA LEU A 325 17.15 8.68 -16.67
C LEU A 325 16.70 8.79 -18.14
N ILE A 326 15.97 7.79 -18.66
CA ILE A 326 15.40 7.84 -20.02
C ILE A 326 14.44 9.02 -20.14
N ALA A 327 13.58 9.25 -19.15
CA ALA A 327 12.67 10.37 -19.11
C ALA A 327 13.43 11.72 -19.07
N TYR A 328 14.48 11.82 -18.26
CA TYR A 328 15.35 12.99 -18.18
C TYR A 328 16.04 13.26 -19.53
N VAL A 329 16.68 12.27 -20.13
CA VAL A 329 17.34 12.41 -21.43
C VAL A 329 16.32 12.80 -22.51
N THR A 330 15.14 12.19 -22.51
CA THR A 330 14.07 12.54 -23.48
C THR A 330 13.63 13.99 -23.31
N ALA A 331 13.49 14.48 -22.08
CA ALA A 331 13.14 15.87 -21.79
C ALA A 331 14.24 16.85 -22.22
N THR A 332 15.50 16.43 -22.18
CA THR A 332 16.66 17.29 -22.50
C THR A 332 17.18 17.13 -23.93
N LEU A 333 16.64 16.16 -24.70
CA LEU A 333 17.00 15.97 -26.11
C LEU A 333 16.75 17.24 -26.94
N GLY A 334 17.79 17.72 -27.61
CA GLY A 334 17.75 18.98 -28.41
C GLY A 334 18.37 20.16 -27.72
N GLY A 335 19.00 19.96 -26.55
CA GLY A 335 19.67 20.96 -25.73
C GLY A 335 18.73 21.54 -24.67
N ALA A 336 19.06 21.29 -23.41
CA ALA A 336 18.37 21.89 -22.26
C ALA A 336 18.98 23.22 -21.87
N ALA A 337 19.29 24.08 -22.85
CA ALA A 337 19.67 25.46 -22.55
C ALA A 337 18.46 26.16 -21.93
N LEU A 338 18.61 26.61 -20.69
CA LEU A 338 17.66 27.53 -20.07
C LEU A 338 18.05 28.95 -20.46
N ASP A 339 17.07 29.81 -20.72
CA ASP A 339 17.33 31.24 -20.86
C ASP A 339 17.62 31.90 -19.50
N ALA A 340 17.87 33.20 -19.51
CA ALA A 340 18.13 33.96 -18.29
C ALA A 340 16.99 33.93 -17.27
N ASN A 341 15.77 33.58 -17.71
CA ASN A 341 14.58 33.45 -16.86
C ASN A 341 14.30 32.00 -16.44
N GLY A 342 15.16 31.04 -16.82
CA GLY A 342 15.02 29.63 -16.49
C GLY A 342 14.04 28.85 -17.39
N TYR A 343 13.58 29.39 -18.52
CA TYR A 343 12.72 28.70 -19.47
C TYR A 343 13.52 27.86 -20.46
N ALA A 344 13.03 26.68 -20.75
CA ALA A 344 13.64 25.77 -21.70
C ALA A 344 13.57 26.34 -23.14
N THR A 345 14.72 26.51 -23.79
CA THR A 345 14.82 27.07 -25.14
C THR A 345 14.55 26.04 -26.23
N ASN A 346 14.76 24.76 -25.95
CA ASN A 346 14.77 23.67 -26.95
C ASN A 346 13.83 22.49 -26.64
N PHE A 347 12.97 22.58 -25.64
CA PHE A 347 12.04 21.50 -25.33
C PHE A 347 10.89 21.41 -26.34
N ALA A 348 10.59 22.50 -27.01
CA ALA A 348 9.63 22.58 -28.13
C ALA A 348 10.09 23.52 -29.19
N ALA A 349 9.66 23.33 -30.44
CA ALA A 349 9.86 24.22 -31.54
C ALA A 349 9.17 25.61 -31.36
N VAL A 350 8.46 25.83 -30.28
CA VAL A 350 7.63 27.00 -29.97
C VAL A 350 8.33 27.99 -29.01
N GLY A 351 9.60 27.75 -28.66
CA GLY A 351 10.34 28.65 -27.76
C GLY A 351 10.04 28.42 -26.27
N HIS A 352 10.26 29.46 -25.47
CA HIS A 352 10.08 29.40 -24.02
C HIS A 352 8.63 29.08 -23.64
N PHE A 353 8.37 27.96 -22.96
CA PHE A 353 7.01 27.68 -22.53
C PHE A 353 6.94 27.06 -21.10
N MET A 354 8.03 26.51 -20.61
CA MET A 354 8.06 25.82 -19.32
C MET A 354 9.42 25.97 -18.64
N THR A 355 9.41 26.18 -17.31
CA THR A 355 10.59 26.10 -16.47
C THR A 355 10.80 24.65 -15.99
N TYR A 356 12.05 24.22 -15.87
CA TYR A 356 12.47 22.92 -15.31
C TYR A 356 11.77 21.71 -15.95
N PRO A 357 11.86 21.49 -17.26
CA PRO A 357 11.17 20.42 -17.98
C PRO A 357 11.53 19.00 -17.48
N ALA A 358 12.73 18.80 -16.93
CA ALA A 358 13.13 17.52 -16.36
C ALA A 358 12.30 17.13 -15.13
N ILE A 359 11.90 18.11 -14.30
CA ILE A 359 11.04 17.88 -13.16
C ILE A 359 9.62 17.53 -13.59
N PHE A 360 9.12 18.23 -14.61
CA PHE A 360 7.84 17.86 -15.22
C PHE A 360 7.87 16.44 -15.78
N ALA A 361 8.99 16.04 -16.41
CA ALA A 361 9.17 14.68 -16.88
C ALA A 361 9.09 13.65 -15.75
N PHE A 362 9.67 13.91 -14.58
CA PHE A 362 9.55 13.03 -13.42
C PHE A 362 8.11 12.94 -12.94
N GLY A 363 7.38 14.04 -12.87
CA GLY A 363 5.95 14.02 -12.58
C GLY A 363 5.14 13.20 -13.57
N LEU A 364 5.49 13.29 -14.87
CA LEU A 364 4.85 12.47 -15.91
C LEU A 364 5.21 10.98 -15.82
N VAL A 365 6.41 10.61 -15.33
CA VAL A 365 6.73 9.21 -15.02
C VAL A 365 5.80 8.70 -13.91
N ALA A 366 5.63 9.44 -12.80
CA ALA A 366 4.69 9.09 -11.76
C ALA A 366 3.25 8.95 -12.29
N PHE A 367 2.84 9.89 -13.14
CA PHE A 367 1.54 9.85 -13.82
C PHE A 367 1.39 8.60 -14.71
N GLY A 368 2.44 8.24 -15.45
CA GLY A 368 2.49 7.05 -16.29
C GLY A 368 2.39 5.74 -15.49
N MET A 369 3.02 5.67 -14.30
CA MET A 369 2.90 4.52 -13.40
C MET A 369 1.45 4.27 -13.00
N LEU A 370 0.62 5.29 -12.96
CA LEU A 370 -0.82 5.19 -12.68
C LEU A 370 -1.67 4.97 -13.94
N GLY A 371 -1.06 4.87 -15.13
CA GLY A 371 -1.79 4.73 -16.40
C GLY A 371 -2.68 3.49 -16.46
N MET A 372 -2.31 2.40 -15.81
CA MET A 372 -3.10 1.18 -15.72
C MET A 372 -3.82 0.99 -14.37
N GLY A 373 -4.23 2.09 -13.76
CA GLY A 373 -4.76 2.15 -12.41
C GLY A 373 -5.85 1.16 -12.04
N PRO A 374 -6.96 1.04 -12.81
CA PRO A 374 -7.98 0.05 -12.49
C PRO A 374 -7.42 -1.37 -12.39
N VAL A 375 -6.43 -1.72 -13.21
CA VAL A 375 -5.77 -3.03 -13.19
C VAL A 375 -4.83 -3.16 -11.98
N THR A 376 -4.06 -2.13 -11.67
CA THR A 376 -3.19 -2.14 -10.47
C THR A 376 -4.01 -2.34 -9.20
N ILE A 377 -5.14 -1.62 -9.09
CA ILE A 377 -6.08 -1.79 -7.97
C ILE A 377 -6.71 -3.19 -7.96
N ALA A 378 -7.06 -3.73 -9.13
CA ALA A 378 -7.65 -5.06 -9.24
C ALA A 378 -6.69 -6.16 -8.78
N VAL A 379 -5.43 -6.02 -9.13
CA VAL A 379 -4.36 -6.96 -8.75
C VAL A 379 -4.04 -6.86 -7.25
N ASP A 380 -4.05 -5.66 -6.69
CA ASP A 380 -3.85 -5.44 -5.25
C ASP A 380 -5.04 -5.99 -4.42
N SER A 381 -6.29 -5.71 -4.85
CA SER A 381 -7.50 -6.22 -4.21
C SER A 381 -7.68 -7.74 -4.33
N TYR A 382 -6.95 -8.39 -5.23
CA TYR A 382 -6.98 -9.84 -5.42
C TYR A 382 -6.54 -10.57 -4.15
N GLY A 383 -5.44 -10.10 -3.52
CA GLY A 383 -4.87 -10.70 -2.32
C GLY A 383 -5.86 -10.81 -1.17
N PRO A 384 -6.44 -9.69 -0.67
CA PRO A 384 -7.41 -9.73 0.42
C PRO A 384 -8.64 -10.62 0.16
N VAL A 385 -9.07 -10.74 -1.11
CA VAL A 385 -10.19 -11.65 -1.45
C VAL A 385 -9.74 -13.10 -1.41
N ALA A 386 -8.55 -13.42 -1.89
CA ALA A 386 -8.02 -14.79 -1.89
C ALA A 386 -7.82 -15.31 -0.46
N ASP A 387 -7.14 -14.53 0.37
CA ASP A 387 -6.84 -14.82 1.76
C ASP A 387 -8.12 -15.04 2.59
N ASN A 388 -9.00 -14.05 2.65
CA ASN A 388 -10.27 -14.16 3.37
C ASN A 388 -11.19 -15.26 2.85
N SER A 389 -11.11 -15.65 1.57
CA SER A 389 -11.91 -16.75 1.03
C SER A 389 -11.49 -18.10 1.61
N GLN A 390 -10.21 -18.30 1.88
CA GLN A 390 -9.68 -19.47 2.56
C GLN A 390 -10.21 -19.53 4.00
N SER A 391 -10.06 -18.43 4.75
CA SER A 391 -10.55 -18.34 6.13
C SER A 391 -12.07 -18.53 6.23
N VAL A 392 -12.86 -17.94 5.33
CA VAL A 392 -14.32 -18.16 5.27
C VAL A 392 -14.66 -19.62 5.02
N PHE A 393 -13.93 -20.30 4.11
CA PHE A 393 -14.15 -21.72 3.85
C PHE A 393 -13.86 -22.57 5.10
N GLU A 394 -12.73 -22.37 5.76
CA GLU A 394 -12.31 -23.14 6.93
C GLU A 394 -13.23 -22.87 8.14
N LEU A 395 -13.56 -21.63 8.45
CA LEU A 395 -14.46 -21.24 9.53
C LEU A 395 -15.91 -21.71 9.34
N SER A 396 -16.36 -21.84 8.09
CA SER A 396 -17.72 -22.32 7.80
C SER A 396 -17.91 -23.76 8.25
N MET A 397 -16.84 -24.57 8.30
CA MET A 397 -16.88 -26.01 8.59
C MET A 397 -17.91 -26.73 7.71
N ILE A 398 -18.14 -26.24 6.49
CA ILE A 398 -19.23 -26.70 5.62
C ILE A 398 -19.14 -28.20 5.29
N GLU A 399 -17.94 -28.74 5.19
CA GLU A 399 -17.69 -30.16 4.94
C GLU A 399 -18.22 -31.08 6.05
N GLN A 400 -18.35 -30.55 7.29
CA GLN A 400 -18.82 -31.29 8.47
C GLN A 400 -20.35 -31.20 8.63
N ALA A 401 -21.04 -30.38 7.86
CA ALA A 401 -22.48 -30.20 7.97
C ALA A 401 -23.22 -31.45 7.48
N PRO A 402 -24.12 -32.06 8.30
CA PRO A 402 -24.81 -33.27 7.92
C PRO A 402 -25.68 -33.10 6.68
N GLY A 403 -25.46 -33.94 5.67
CA GLY A 403 -26.27 -33.92 4.45
C GLY A 403 -25.95 -32.82 3.44
N ILE A 404 -24.92 -31.98 3.68
CA ILE A 404 -24.56 -30.82 2.86
C ILE A 404 -24.28 -31.18 1.39
N THR A 405 -23.64 -32.32 1.11
CA THR A 405 -23.38 -32.78 -0.26
C THR A 405 -24.68 -32.94 -1.06
N LYS A 406 -25.70 -33.58 -0.47
CA LYS A 406 -27.02 -33.76 -1.13
C LYS A 406 -27.75 -32.42 -1.28
N GLU A 407 -27.61 -31.53 -0.34
CA GLU A 407 -28.21 -30.20 -0.40
C GLU A 407 -27.60 -29.38 -1.53
N ILE A 408 -26.26 -29.37 -1.67
CA ILE A 408 -25.55 -28.69 -2.75
C ILE A 408 -25.93 -29.31 -4.14
N GLU A 409 -26.00 -30.63 -4.22
CA GLU A 409 -26.43 -31.30 -5.45
C GLU A 409 -27.86 -30.92 -5.85
N ARG A 410 -28.77 -30.87 -4.87
CA ARG A 410 -30.19 -30.51 -5.11
C ARG A 410 -30.33 -29.04 -5.52
N ASP A 411 -29.67 -28.13 -4.81
CA ASP A 411 -29.92 -26.70 -4.93
C ASP A 411 -29.04 -26.02 -6.01
N PHE A 412 -27.85 -26.58 -6.30
CA PHE A 412 -26.88 -26.01 -7.22
C PHE A 412 -26.46 -26.92 -8.38
N GLY A 413 -26.89 -28.17 -8.37
CA GLY A 413 -26.73 -29.11 -9.51
C GLY A 413 -25.29 -29.59 -9.73
N PHE A 414 -24.44 -29.64 -8.69
CA PHE A 414 -23.10 -30.20 -8.76
C PHE A 414 -22.69 -30.92 -7.46
N THR A 415 -21.88 -31.94 -7.56
CA THR A 415 -21.29 -32.61 -6.41
C THR A 415 -20.10 -31.81 -5.90
N PRO A 416 -20.05 -31.35 -4.64
CA PRO A 416 -18.95 -30.58 -4.09
C PRO A 416 -17.68 -31.41 -3.92
N ASP A 417 -16.55 -30.83 -4.29
CA ASP A 417 -15.20 -31.37 -4.07
C ASP A 417 -14.49 -30.52 -3.01
N PHE A 418 -14.69 -30.88 -1.74
CA PHE A 418 -14.18 -30.09 -0.62
C PHE A 418 -12.65 -30.09 -0.56
N GLU A 419 -12.01 -31.23 -0.79
CA GLU A 419 -10.57 -31.37 -0.71
C GLU A 419 -9.86 -30.56 -1.81
N ASN A 420 -10.29 -30.72 -3.06
CA ASN A 420 -9.75 -29.96 -4.17
C ASN A 420 -10.11 -28.47 -4.08
N GLY A 421 -11.32 -28.14 -3.57
CA GLY A 421 -11.74 -26.77 -3.30
C GLY A 421 -10.79 -26.07 -2.31
N LYS A 422 -10.43 -26.72 -1.22
CA LYS A 422 -9.45 -26.21 -0.25
C LYS A 422 -8.09 -25.96 -0.89
N LEU A 423 -7.55 -26.94 -1.62
CA LEU A 423 -6.27 -26.80 -2.31
C LEU A 423 -6.28 -25.65 -3.34
N LEU A 424 -7.38 -25.44 -4.05
CA LEU A 424 -7.51 -24.30 -4.99
C LEU A 424 -7.51 -22.96 -4.28
N LEU A 425 -8.10 -22.85 -3.09
CA LEU A 425 -8.07 -21.63 -2.29
C LEU A 425 -6.68 -21.36 -1.75
N GLU A 426 -5.98 -22.35 -1.24
CA GLU A 426 -4.59 -22.27 -0.76
C GLU A 426 -3.61 -21.86 -1.89
N ASP A 427 -3.70 -22.50 -3.06
CA ASP A 427 -2.89 -22.16 -4.25
C ASP A 427 -3.16 -20.71 -4.70
N ASN A 428 -4.43 -20.30 -4.65
CA ASN A 428 -4.82 -18.96 -5.07
C ASN A 428 -4.42 -17.88 -4.07
N ASP A 429 -4.38 -18.20 -2.79
CA ASP A 429 -3.90 -17.30 -1.74
C ASP A 429 -2.39 -17.03 -1.91
N GLY A 430 -1.58 -18.05 -2.20
CA GLY A 430 -0.17 -17.86 -2.55
C GLY A 430 0.04 -16.91 -3.74
N ALA A 431 -0.79 -17.01 -4.80
CA ALA A 431 -0.78 -16.06 -5.91
C ALA A 431 -1.26 -14.67 -5.47
N GLY A 432 -2.29 -14.60 -4.62
CA GLY A 432 -2.81 -13.38 -4.01
C GLY A 432 -1.73 -12.62 -3.23
N ASN A 433 -0.97 -13.30 -2.38
CA ASN A 433 0.14 -12.74 -1.62
C ASN A 433 1.25 -12.20 -2.52
N THR A 434 1.60 -12.93 -3.59
CA THR A 434 2.56 -12.45 -4.59
C THR A 434 2.10 -11.13 -5.20
N PHE A 435 0.86 -11.04 -5.68
CA PHE A 435 0.37 -9.85 -6.38
C PHE A 435 0.04 -8.69 -5.44
N LYS A 436 -0.44 -8.92 -4.24
CA LYS A 436 -0.54 -7.94 -3.15
C LYS A 436 0.83 -7.33 -2.86
N ALA A 437 1.90 -8.13 -2.85
CA ALA A 437 3.27 -7.65 -2.71
C ALA A 437 3.76 -6.87 -3.94
N THR A 438 3.25 -7.14 -5.16
CA THR A 438 3.69 -6.46 -6.39
C THR A 438 3.11 -5.05 -6.55
N ALA A 439 1.87 -4.83 -6.17
CA ALA A 439 1.19 -3.54 -6.32
C ALA A 439 1.76 -2.47 -5.36
N LYS A 440 2.12 -2.86 -4.15
CA LYS A 440 2.66 -1.95 -3.11
C LYS A 440 3.88 -1.16 -3.57
N PRO A 441 4.96 -1.77 -4.12
CA PRO A 441 6.12 -1.03 -4.63
C PRO A 441 5.81 -0.09 -5.79
N VAL A 442 4.82 -0.40 -6.62
CA VAL A 442 4.36 0.50 -7.70
C VAL A 442 3.73 1.76 -7.11
N LEU A 443 2.81 1.61 -6.16
CA LEU A 443 2.14 2.73 -5.50
C LEU A 443 3.13 3.59 -4.71
N ILE A 444 4.07 2.96 -3.98
CA ILE A 444 5.12 3.66 -3.23
C ILE A 444 6.08 4.39 -4.18
N GLY A 445 6.53 3.74 -5.26
CA GLY A 445 7.36 4.36 -6.29
C GLY A 445 6.68 5.57 -6.91
N THR A 446 5.39 5.45 -7.23
CA THR A 446 4.57 6.55 -7.74
C THR A 446 4.48 7.72 -6.74
N ALA A 447 4.24 7.41 -5.47
CA ALA A 447 4.16 8.43 -4.43
C ALA A 447 5.47 9.22 -4.30
N VAL A 448 6.61 8.54 -4.33
CA VAL A 448 7.93 9.19 -4.20
C VAL A 448 8.29 10.01 -5.44
N VAL A 449 8.09 9.44 -6.64
CA VAL A 449 8.35 10.19 -7.88
C VAL A 449 7.38 11.38 -8.02
N GLY A 450 6.11 11.22 -7.62
CA GLY A 450 5.13 12.32 -7.53
C GLY A 450 5.51 13.35 -6.47
N ALA A 451 6.01 12.92 -5.30
CA ALA A 451 6.47 13.81 -4.24
C ALA A 451 7.65 14.68 -4.70
N THR A 452 8.55 14.20 -5.57
CA THR A 452 9.62 15.04 -6.12
C THR A 452 9.07 16.23 -6.88
N THR A 453 8.01 16.04 -7.66
CA THR A 453 7.33 17.12 -8.40
C THR A 453 6.68 18.13 -7.44
N MET A 454 6.08 17.64 -6.36
CA MET A 454 5.46 18.48 -5.33
C MET A 454 6.49 19.28 -4.53
N ILE A 455 7.59 18.64 -4.12
CA ILE A 455 8.72 19.32 -3.46
C ILE A 455 9.28 20.41 -4.36
N PHE A 456 9.36 20.15 -5.68
CA PHE A 456 9.84 21.15 -6.61
C PHE A 456 8.84 22.31 -6.80
N SER A 457 7.54 22.04 -6.75
CA SER A 457 6.50 23.09 -6.73
C SER A 457 6.65 23.98 -5.48
N LEU A 458 6.94 23.38 -4.32
CA LEU A 458 7.29 24.12 -3.10
C LEU A 458 8.52 25.01 -3.31
N ILE A 459 9.58 24.47 -3.93
CA ILE A 459 10.79 25.23 -4.25
C ILE A 459 10.49 26.43 -5.17
N LEU A 460 9.66 26.25 -6.19
CA LEU A 460 9.23 27.34 -7.08
C LEU A 460 8.44 28.41 -6.33
N MET A 461 7.58 28.00 -5.42
CA MET A 461 6.84 28.92 -4.54
C MET A 461 7.80 29.73 -3.66
N LEU A 462 8.78 29.07 -3.03
CA LEU A 462 9.81 29.73 -2.23
C LEU A 462 10.68 30.68 -3.07
N LYS A 463 11.07 30.27 -4.29
CA LYS A 463 11.80 31.11 -5.25
C LYS A 463 11.03 32.40 -5.52
N SER A 464 9.72 32.29 -5.78
CA SER A 464 8.86 33.45 -6.02
C SER A 464 8.71 34.33 -4.77
N HIS A 465 8.51 33.73 -3.60
CA HIS A 465 8.31 34.45 -2.33
C HIS A 465 9.55 35.23 -1.89
N PHE A 466 10.73 34.61 -1.97
CA PHE A 466 12.00 35.24 -1.56
C PHE A 466 12.71 36.02 -2.68
N GLY A 467 12.13 36.02 -3.88
CA GLY A 467 12.71 36.73 -5.05
C GLY A 467 14.07 36.13 -5.49
N TRP A 468 14.28 34.83 -5.34
CA TRP A 468 15.52 34.17 -5.76
C TRP A 468 15.68 34.21 -7.27
N THR A 469 16.86 34.61 -7.74
CA THR A 469 17.18 34.60 -9.18
C THR A 469 17.37 33.19 -9.72
N ASP A 470 17.97 32.31 -8.91
CA ASP A 470 18.25 30.92 -9.22
C ASP A 470 18.02 30.00 -8.00
N LEU A 471 18.41 28.74 -8.10
CA LEU A 471 18.30 27.76 -7.04
C LEU A 471 19.59 27.50 -6.25
N SER A 472 20.59 28.38 -6.36
CA SER A 472 21.86 28.23 -5.68
C SER A 472 21.73 28.19 -4.15
N ASN A 473 20.68 28.79 -3.60
CA ASN A 473 20.33 28.73 -2.18
C ASN A 473 19.93 27.32 -1.68
N LEU A 474 19.66 26.38 -2.61
CA LEU A 474 19.33 24.98 -2.31
C LEU A 474 20.50 24.04 -2.62
N SER A 475 21.71 24.49 -2.34
CA SER A 475 22.91 23.68 -2.53
C SER A 475 22.99 22.56 -1.49
N ILE A 476 23.36 21.34 -1.92
CA ILE A 476 23.56 20.19 -1.03
C ILE A 476 24.66 20.43 0.02
N VAL A 477 25.57 21.39 -0.22
CA VAL A 477 26.60 21.78 0.75
C VAL A 477 26.10 22.78 1.78
N ASP A 478 24.86 23.28 1.66
CA ASP A 478 24.26 24.11 2.72
C ASP A 478 23.98 23.24 3.95
N PRO A 479 24.50 23.61 5.13
CA PRO A 479 24.29 22.84 6.35
C PRO A 479 22.82 22.60 6.68
N ARG A 480 21.93 23.52 6.33
CA ARG A 480 20.47 23.39 6.54
C ARG A 480 19.88 22.23 5.75
N ILE A 481 20.29 22.07 4.49
CA ILE A 481 19.89 20.93 3.67
C ILE A 481 20.37 19.61 4.27
N ILE A 482 21.66 19.56 4.69
CA ILE A 482 22.24 18.36 5.30
C ILE A 482 21.50 17.99 6.60
N LEU A 483 21.22 18.97 7.46
CA LEU A 483 20.45 18.73 8.68
C LEU A 483 19.02 18.24 8.38
N GLY A 484 18.37 18.80 7.34
CA GLY A 484 17.09 18.34 6.86
C GLY A 484 17.13 16.88 6.39
N LEU A 485 18.16 16.52 5.59
CA LEU A 485 18.36 15.15 5.12
C LEU A 485 18.52 14.15 6.29
N LEU A 486 19.31 14.50 7.29
CA LEU A 486 19.49 13.66 8.48
C LEU A 486 18.17 13.49 9.24
N MET A 487 17.43 14.59 9.42
CA MET A 487 16.18 14.56 10.20
C MET A 487 15.06 13.79 9.50
N GLY A 488 14.95 13.90 8.18
CA GLY A 488 13.98 13.14 7.41
C GLY A 488 14.20 11.64 7.47
N GLY A 489 15.45 11.18 7.36
CA GLY A 489 15.82 9.79 7.58
C GLY A 489 15.46 9.31 9.00
N ALA A 490 15.79 10.10 10.02
CA ALA A 490 15.46 9.77 11.40
C ALA A 490 13.95 9.60 11.64
N VAL A 491 13.12 10.45 11.03
CA VAL A 491 11.65 10.37 11.14
C VAL A 491 11.10 9.12 10.46
N VAL A 492 11.65 8.71 9.31
CA VAL A 492 11.24 7.46 8.64
C VAL A 492 11.56 6.24 9.52
N TYR A 493 12.74 6.19 10.12
CA TYR A 493 13.09 5.09 11.04
C TYR A 493 12.27 5.11 12.32
N TRP A 494 12.01 6.30 12.89
CA TRP A 494 11.10 6.44 14.01
C TRP A 494 9.70 5.90 13.66
N PHE A 495 9.17 6.28 12.51
CA PHE A 495 7.85 5.84 12.04
C PHE A 495 7.75 4.31 11.94
N ALA A 496 8.75 3.68 11.32
CA ALA A 496 8.82 2.23 11.20
C ALA A 496 8.93 1.54 12.57
N GLY A 497 9.63 2.16 13.53
CA GLY A 497 9.71 1.69 14.93
C GLY A 497 8.38 1.84 15.66
N ALA A 498 7.75 3.01 15.59
CA ALA A 498 6.51 3.31 16.29
C ALA A 498 5.33 2.48 15.80
N SER A 499 5.20 2.26 14.48
CA SER A 499 4.14 1.42 13.92
C SER A 499 4.27 -0.03 14.37
N ARG A 500 5.48 -0.60 14.33
CA ARG A 500 5.73 -1.96 14.82
C ARG A 500 5.57 -2.07 16.35
N GLN A 501 5.96 -1.05 17.11
CA GLN A 501 5.76 -1.03 18.56
C GLN A 501 4.27 -1.10 18.92
N ALA A 502 3.41 -0.40 18.17
CA ALA A 502 1.97 -0.45 18.38
C ALA A 502 1.41 -1.86 18.11
N VAL A 503 1.86 -2.51 17.03
CA VAL A 503 1.48 -3.89 16.71
C VAL A 503 1.94 -4.86 17.79
N ILE A 504 3.22 -4.84 18.16
CA ILE A 504 3.79 -5.76 19.16
C ILE A 504 3.07 -5.63 20.51
N THR A 505 2.81 -4.41 20.94
CA THR A 505 2.12 -4.18 22.23
C THR A 505 0.68 -4.65 22.19
N GLY A 506 -0.02 -4.37 21.09
CA GLY A 506 -1.39 -4.85 20.90
C GLY A 506 -1.47 -6.38 20.80
N ALA A 507 -0.58 -6.99 20.00
CA ALA A 507 -0.47 -8.43 19.85
C ALA A 507 -0.16 -9.14 21.18
N TYR A 508 0.78 -8.61 21.96
CA TYR A 508 1.07 -9.13 23.29
C TYR A 508 -0.20 -9.18 24.15
N ARG A 509 -1.03 -8.14 24.14
CA ARG A 509 -2.28 -8.09 24.89
C ARG A 509 -3.35 -9.03 24.35
N ALA A 510 -3.45 -9.15 23.03
CA ALA A 510 -4.37 -10.11 22.40
C ALA A 510 -3.99 -11.56 22.74
N VAL A 511 -2.70 -11.90 22.59
CA VAL A 511 -2.15 -13.22 22.94
C VAL A 511 -2.39 -13.56 24.40
N ASP A 512 -2.11 -12.64 25.34
CA ASP A 512 -2.35 -12.84 26.77
C ASP A 512 -3.83 -13.12 27.04
N TYR A 513 -4.74 -12.36 26.41
CA TYR A 513 -6.17 -12.57 26.54
C TYR A 513 -6.62 -13.93 25.96
N ILE A 514 -6.17 -14.25 24.74
CA ILE A 514 -6.54 -15.50 24.06
C ILE A 514 -6.07 -16.70 24.87
N LYS A 515 -4.80 -16.71 25.31
CA LYS A 515 -4.23 -17.80 26.12
C LYS A 515 -5.02 -18.09 27.39
N ARG A 516 -5.60 -17.07 28.04
CA ARG A 516 -6.39 -17.21 29.25
C ARG A 516 -7.82 -17.68 29.01
N ASN A 517 -8.39 -17.44 27.84
CA ASN A 517 -9.81 -17.63 27.58
C ASN A 517 -10.11 -18.70 26.51
N ILE A 518 -9.12 -19.20 25.77
CA ILE A 518 -9.32 -20.23 24.76
C ILE A 518 -9.78 -21.53 25.43
N LYS A 519 -10.80 -22.15 24.85
CA LYS A 519 -11.35 -23.45 25.31
C LYS A 519 -11.22 -24.46 24.19
N LEU A 520 -10.30 -25.40 24.33
CA LEU A 520 -10.03 -26.43 23.33
C LEU A 520 -10.86 -27.70 23.50
N SER A 521 -11.53 -27.86 24.66
CA SER A 521 -12.38 -29.02 24.97
C SER A 521 -13.80 -28.58 25.30
N GLY A 522 -14.77 -29.35 24.83
CA GLY A 522 -16.20 -29.16 25.14
C GLY A 522 -16.89 -28.03 24.37
N THR A 523 -16.23 -27.42 23.39
CA THR A 523 -16.82 -26.39 22.51
C THR A 523 -16.27 -26.53 21.10
N ASP A 524 -17.11 -26.30 20.09
CA ASP A 524 -16.72 -26.32 18.66
C ASP A 524 -16.30 -24.95 18.17
N ARG A 525 -16.64 -23.88 18.89
CA ARG A 525 -16.37 -22.48 18.50
C ARG A 525 -16.07 -21.62 19.72
N ALA A 526 -15.28 -20.56 19.53
CA ALA A 526 -15.08 -19.51 20.52
C ALA A 526 -16.40 -18.77 20.81
N SER A 527 -16.52 -18.21 22.02
CA SER A 527 -17.70 -17.41 22.35
C SER A 527 -17.64 -16.06 21.61
N ALA A 528 -18.80 -15.54 21.19
CA ALA A 528 -18.89 -14.22 20.60
C ALA A 528 -18.35 -13.11 21.53
N LYS A 529 -18.47 -13.31 22.85
CA LYS A 529 -17.92 -12.38 23.85
C LYS A 529 -16.40 -12.33 23.79
N ASP A 530 -15.74 -13.48 23.69
CA ASP A 530 -14.27 -13.56 23.67
C ASP A 530 -13.73 -13.00 22.35
N SER A 531 -14.37 -13.32 21.21
CA SER A 531 -14.00 -12.75 19.92
C SER A 531 -14.17 -11.23 19.88
N ASN A 532 -15.29 -10.70 20.40
CA ASN A 532 -15.49 -9.24 20.48
C ASN A 532 -14.47 -8.55 21.39
N GLU A 533 -14.01 -9.22 22.47
CA GLU A 533 -12.98 -8.64 23.33
C GLU A 533 -11.63 -8.57 22.63
N VAL A 534 -11.25 -9.57 21.81
CA VAL A 534 -10.06 -9.52 20.98
C VAL A 534 -10.16 -8.36 19.98
N VAL A 535 -11.29 -8.21 19.27
CA VAL A 535 -11.54 -7.07 18.37
C VAL A 535 -11.39 -5.74 19.11
N ARG A 536 -11.90 -5.63 20.35
CA ARG A 536 -11.78 -4.43 21.18
C ARG A 536 -10.32 -4.11 21.53
N ILE A 537 -9.52 -5.12 21.84
CA ILE A 537 -8.08 -4.97 22.11
C ILE A 537 -7.38 -4.45 20.84
N CYS A 538 -7.59 -5.11 19.70
CA CYS A 538 -7.02 -4.70 18.41
C CYS A 538 -7.37 -3.25 18.08
N THR A 539 -8.65 -2.88 18.17
CA THR A 539 -9.13 -1.51 17.91
C THR A 539 -8.46 -0.49 18.81
N LYS A 540 -8.37 -0.76 20.10
CA LYS A 540 -7.79 0.16 21.10
C LYS A 540 -6.33 0.49 20.79
N TYR A 541 -5.52 -0.53 20.51
CA TYR A 541 -4.09 -0.34 20.25
C TYR A 541 -3.83 0.23 18.85
N ALA A 542 -4.68 -0.09 17.87
CA ALA A 542 -4.65 0.53 16.55
C ALA A 542 -4.92 2.05 16.64
N GLN A 543 -5.94 2.46 17.40
CA GLN A 543 -6.23 3.88 17.63
C GLN A 543 -5.10 4.59 18.38
N TYR A 544 -4.51 3.98 19.40
CA TYR A 544 -3.39 4.57 20.13
C TYR A 544 -2.16 4.73 19.23
N GLY A 545 -1.82 3.73 18.43
CA GLY A 545 -0.75 3.80 17.44
C GLY A 545 -0.99 4.91 16.42
N MET A 546 -2.19 4.96 15.85
CA MET A 546 -2.59 5.96 14.86
C MET A 546 -2.47 7.38 15.42
N VAL A 547 -3.02 7.67 16.60
CA VAL A 547 -2.95 8.99 17.23
C VAL A 547 -1.51 9.41 17.51
N ASN A 548 -0.66 8.50 17.99
CA ASN A 548 0.74 8.81 18.23
C ASN A 548 1.48 9.13 16.93
N ILE A 549 1.33 8.29 15.92
CA ILE A 549 2.04 8.44 14.64
C ILE A 549 1.59 9.71 13.94
N PHE A 550 0.28 9.91 13.82
CA PHE A 550 -0.27 11.08 13.15
C PHE A 550 0.09 12.38 13.90
N GLY A 551 0.02 12.36 15.23
CA GLY A 551 0.41 13.48 16.08
C GLY A 551 1.86 13.92 15.86
N VAL A 552 2.80 12.97 15.68
CA VAL A 552 4.21 13.29 15.38
C VAL A 552 4.35 13.85 13.96
N VAL A 553 3.79 13.16 12.96
CA VAL A 553 3.95 13.56 11.56
C VAL A 553 3.40 14.96 11.33
N PHE A 554 2.20 15.24 11.82
CA PHE A 554 1.58 16.57 11.74
C PHE A 554 2.44 17.64 12.45
N SER A 555 2.78 17.37 13.71
CA SER A 555 3.49 18.36 14.55
C SER A 555 4.90 18.64 14.07
N LEU A 556 5.68 17.61 13.72
CA LEU A 556 7.05 17.81 13.24
C LEU A 556 7.08 18.45 11.85
N THR A 557 6.14 18.11 10.95
CA THR A 557 6.06 18.75 9.63
C THR A 557 5.84 20.27 9.77
N LEU A 558 4.89 20.68 10.61
CA LEU A 558 4.62 22.09 10.84
C LEU A 558 5.79 22.76 11.58
N ALA A 559 6.37 22.10 12.59
CA ALA A 559 7.51 22.64 13.33
C ALA A 559 8.71 22.92 12.42
N PHE A 560 9.07 21.95 11.59
CA PHE A 560 10.24 22.05 10.73
C PHE A 560 10.05 23.08 9.60
N ALA A 561 8.86 23.18 9.04
CA ALA A 561 8.51 24.24 8.09
C ALA A 561 8.64 25.63 8.72
N CYS A 562 8.24 25.78 10.01
CA CYS A 562 8.32 27.04 10.74
C CYS A 562 9.73 27.38 11.24
N PHE A 563 10.64 26.42 11.36
CA PHE A 563 12.04 26.68 11.73
C PHE A 563 12.84 27.28 10.57
N ASP A 564 12.87 26.62 9.42
CA ASP A 564 13.58 27.08 8.24
C ASP A 564 13.10 26.36 6.97
N ALA A 565 12.74 27.12 5.94
CA ALA A 565 12.20 26.57 4.69
C ALA A 565 13.24 25.76 3.89
N ILE A 566 14.53 26.11 3.96
CA ILE A 566 15.61 25.40 3.26
C ILE A 566 15.89 24.05 3.94
N PHE A 567 15.98 24.06 5.27
CA PHE A 567 16.05 22.84 6.09
C PHE A 567 14.88 21.91 5.76
N PHE A 568 13.66 22.47 5.65
CA PHE A 568 12.45 21.71 5.39
C PHE A 568 12.44 21.05 4.02
N VAL A 569 12.98 21.70 2.99
CA VAL A 569 13.18 21.08 1.67
C VAL A 569 14.05 19.83 1.77
N GLY A 570 15.18 19.91 2.48
CA GLY A 570 16.05 18.76 2.74
C GLY A 570 15.31 17.62 3.48
N TYR A 571 14.51 17.99 4.48
CA TYR A 571 13.68 17.05 5.23
C TYR A 571 12.68 16.30 4.33
N LEU A 572 11.96 16.99 3.42
CA LEU A 572 11.02 16.37 2.50
C LEU A 572 11.70 15.44 1.49
N ILE A 573 12.83 15.86 0.92
CA ILE A 573 13.61 15.00 0.01
C ILE A 573 14.02 13.71 0.71
N SER A 574 14.49 13.82 1.94
CA SER A 574 14.94 12.68 2.74
C SER A 574 13.80 11.72 3.07
N ILE A 575 12.64 12.22 3.50
CA ILE A 575 11.47 11.38 3.77
C ILE A 575 11.07 10.59 2.51
N ALA A 576 11.05 11.23 1.36
CA ALA A 576 10.71 10.56 0.11
C ALA A 576 11.71 9.45 -0.22
N MET A 577 13.03 9.73 -0.16
CA MET A 577 14.08 8.78 -0.55
C MET A 577 14.21 7.62 0.43
N PHE A 578 14.36 7.89 1.73
CA PHE A 578 14.46 6.84 2.75
C PHE A 578 13.17 6.05 2.88
N GLY A 579 12.01 6.72 2.76
CA GLY A 579 10.71 6.09 2.78
C GLY A 579 10.52 5.09 1.65
N LEU A 580 10.96 5.43 0.42
CA LEU A 580 10.93 4.52 -0.72
C LEU A 580 11.64 3.20 -0.43
N TYR A 581 12.93 3.28 -0.10
CA TYR A 581 13.75 2.08 0.08
C TYR A 581 13.33 1.27 1.30
N MET A 582 12.99 1.93 2.40
CA MET A 582 12.49 1.23 3.58
C MET A 582 11.17 0.50 3.30
N ALA A 583 10.23 1.15 2.63
CA ALA A 583 8.95 0.53 2.32
C ALA A 583 9.08 -0.64 1.33
N ILE A 584 9.90 -0.52 0.29
CA ILE A 584 10.18 -1.62 -0.66
C ILE A 584 10.84 -2.81 0.06
N ASN A 585 11.85 -2.55 0.90
CA ASN A 585 12.53 -3.58 1.69
C ASN A 585 11.54 -4.36 2.54
N MET A 586 10.75 -3.65 3.34
CA MET A 586 9.79 -4.26 4.26
C MET A 586 8.70 -5.04 3.53
N ALA A 587 8.16 -4.50 2.42
CA ALA A 587 7.12 -5.17 1.64
C ALA A 587 7.62 -6.50 1.05
N ASN A 588 8.85 -6.51 0.51
CA ASN A 588 9.38 -7.70 -0.17
C ASN A 588 9.95 -8.74 0.79
N ALA A 589 10.60 -8.33 1.87
CA ALA A 589 11.00 -9.25 2.93
C ALA A 589 9.79 -9.98 3.52
N GLY A 590 8.73 -9.21 3.87
CA GLY A 590 7.50 -9.75 4.40
C GLY A 590 6.79 -10.70 3.43
N GLY A 591 6.68 -10.32 2.14
CA GLY A 591 6.08 -11.19 1.12
C GLY A 591 6.90 -12.48 0.85
N CYS A 592 8.22 -12.41 1.00
CA CYS A 592 9.07 -13.59 0.85
C CYS A 592 8.89 -14.59 2.03
N TRP A 593 8.79 -14.09 3.27
CA TRP A 593 8.52 -14.94 4.45
C TRP A 593 7.14 -15.59 4.39
N ASP A 594 6.11 -14.85 4.04
CA ASP A 594 4.75 -15.35 3.90
C ASP A 594 4.69 -16.49 2.86
N ASN A 595 5.21 -16.25 1.66
CA ASN A 595 5.23 -17.28 0.64
C ASN A 595 6.19 -18.45 0.93
N ALA A 596 7.22 -18.26 1.75
CA ALA A 596 8.02 -19.37 2.28
C ALA A 596 7.17 -20.29 3.20
N LYS A 597 6.27 -19.72 4.03
CA LYS A 597 5.27 -20.48 4.79
C LYS A 597 4.36 -21.27 3.86
N LYS A 598 3.80 -20.63 2.82
CA LYS A 598 2.92 -21.28 1.83
C LYS A 598 3.61 -22.42 1.07
N ILE A 599 4.91 -22.32 0.75
CA ILE A 599 5.67 -23.43 0.17
C ILE A 599 5.67 -24.64 1.10
N VAL A 600 5.94 -24.44 2.41
CA VAL A 600 5.95 -25.53 3.40
C VAL A 600 4.56 -26.15 3.57
N GLU A 601 3.52 -25.34 3.51
CA GLU A 601 2.13 -25.79 3.68
C GLU A 601 1.59 -26.55 2.45
N VAL A 602 1.79 -25.99 1.26
CA VAL A 602 1.13 -26.46 0.02
C VAL A 602 2.02 -27.42 -0.78
N GLU A 603 3.28 -27.04 -1.03
CA GLU A 603 4.18 -27.86 -1.86
C GLU A 603 4.77 -29.01 -1.06
N LEU A 604 5.33 -28.72 0.13
CA LEU A 604 5.97 -29.75 0.96
C LEU A 604 4.96 -30.52 1.82
N LYS A 605 3.75 -30.00 2.00
CA LYS A 605 2.67 -30.61 2.81
C LYS A 605 3.11 -30.95 4.24
N GLN A 606 3.89 -30.06 4.86
CA GLN A 606 4.47 -30.26 6.19
C GLN A 606 3.82 -29.35 7.25
N LYS A 607 2.51 -29.07 7.15
CA LYS A 607 1.76 -28.31 8.19
C LYS A 607 1.94 -28.98 9.55
N GLY A 608 2.23 -28.20 10.59
CA GLY A 608 2.42 -28.64 11.95
C GLY A 608 3.79 -29.25 12.28
N SER A 609 4.73 -29.26 11.31
CA SER A 609 6.13 -29.68 11.55
C SER A 609 6.95 -28.54 12.18
N ALA A 610 8.15 -28.87 12.70
CA ALA A 610 9.09 -27.86 13.19
C ALA A 610 9.53 -26.86 12.11
N LEU A 611 9.60 -27.30 10.84
CA LEU A 611 9.86 -26.44 9.70
C LEU A 611 8.72 -25.45 9.49
N HIS A 612 7.48 -25.91 9.56
CA HIS A 612 6.29 -25.05 9.49
C HIS A 612 6.27 -24.01 10.62
N ASP A 613 6.48 -24.44 11.87
CA ASP A 613 6.54 -23.52 13.01
C ASP A 613 7.58 -22.40 12.80
N ALA A 614 8.75 -22.74 12.26
CA ALA A 614 9.81 -21.77 12.00
C ALA A 614 9.44 -20.81 10.86
N THR A 615 8.75 -21.27 9.81
CA THR A 615 8.27 -20.39 8.73
C THR A 615 7.11 -19.51 9.19
N VAL A 616 6.21 -20.00 10.05
CA VAL A 616 5.17 -19.18 10.71
C VAL A 616 5.80 -18.04 11.52
N ILE A 617 6.91 -18.30 12.24
CA ILE A 617 7.65 -17.22 12.93
C ILE A 617 8.18 -16.18 11.94
N GLY A 618 8.67 -16.63 10.78
CA GLY A 618 9.10 -15.72 9.72
C GLY A 618 7.97 -14.80 9.23
N ASP A 619 6.78 -15.37 9.01
CA ASP A 619 5.57 -14.65 8.61
C ASP A 619 5.11 -13.65 9.68
N ILE A 620 5.04 -14.09 10.94
CA ILE A 620 4.72 -13.22 12.10
C ILE A 620 5.66 -11.98 12.17
N VAL A 621 6.95 -12.13 11.82
CA VAL A 621 7.89 -11.01 11.73
C VAL A 621 7.60 -10.18 10.47
N GLY A 622 7.26 -10.84 9.36
CA GLY A 622 6.98 -10.23 8.07
C GLY A 622 5.74 -9.36 8.02
N ASP A 623 4.69 -9.75 8.74
CA ASP A 623 3.39 -9.09 8.73
C ASP A 623 3.44 -7.60 9.14
N PRO A 624 4.02 -7.21 10.27
CA PRO A 624 4.19 -5.80 10.60
C PRO A 624 5.07 -5.04 9.60
N PHE A 625 5.97 -5.74 8.90
CA PHE A 625 6.79 -5.17 7.85
C PHE A 625 5.97 -4.88 6.59
N LYS A 626 5.30 -5.92 6.02
CA LYS A 626 4.63 -5.83 4.70
C LYS A 626 3.29 -5.10 4.76
N ASP A 627 2.50 -5.28 5.83
CA ASP A 627 1.09 -4.86 5.91
C ASP A 627 0.83 -3.70 6.88
N THR A 628 1.80 -3.32 7.73
CA THR A 628 1.68 -2.14 8.60
C THR A 628 2.67 -1.05 8.20
N SER A 629 3.97 -1.27 8.40
CA SER A 629 4.97 -0.20 8.26
C SER A 629 5.22 0.19 6.80
N SER A 630 5.38 -0.79 5.90
CA SER A 630 5.69 -0.50 4.49
C SER A 630 4.59 0.29 3.80
N VAL A 631 3.36 -0.12 4.04
CA VAL A 631 2.18 0.45 3.37
C VAL A 631 1.76 1.78 3.94
N ALA A 632 1.91 1.99 5.25
CA ALA A 632 1.58 3.26 5.87
C ALA A 632 2.62 4.37 5.60
N LEU A 633 3.85 4.02 5.16
CA LEU A 633 4.82 5.01 4.66
C LEU A 633 4.33 5.73 3.41
N ASN A 634 3.56 5.07 2.54
CA ASN A 634 3.05 5.67 1.30
C ASN A 634 2.18 6.92 1.56
N PRO A 635 1.06 6.86 2.29
CA PRO A 635 0.26 8.05 2.58
C PRO A 635 1.01 9.05 3.49
N ILE A 636 1.92 8.61 4.35
CA ILE A 636 2.72 9.52 5.18
C ILE A 636 3.65 10.39 4.34
N ILE A 637 4.33 9.83 3.33
CA ILE A 637 5.17 10.60 2.41
C ILE A 637 4.32 11.65 1.69
N LYS A 638 3.18 11.27 1.17
CA LYS A 638 2.25 12.16 0.47
C LYS A 638 1.68 13.23 1.38
N PHE A 639 1.19 12.86 2.56
CA PHE A 639 0.68 13.80 3.56
C PHE A 639 1.75 14.82 3.96
N THR A 640 2.97 14.37 4.27
CA THR A 640 4.05 15.25 4.69
C THR A 640 4.43 16.25 3.58
N THR A 641 4.44 15.83 2.33
CA THR A 641 4.78 16.71 1.19
C THR A 641 3.65 17.68 0.87
N LEU A 642 2.39 17.24 0.86
CA LEU A 642 1.23 18.11 0.59
C LEU A 642 0.97 19.09 1.73
N PHE A 643 0.88 18.58 2.95
CA PHE A 643 0.72 19.41 4.14
C PHE A 643 1.92 20.33 4.34
N GLY A 644 3.10 19.88 3.88
CA GLY A 644 4.33 20.66 3.88
C GLY A 644 4.24 21.96 3.08
N ILE A 645 3.54 21.96 1.94
CA ILE A 645 3.29 23.20 1.17
C ILE A 645 2.51 24.20 2.02
N LEU A 646 1.40 23.76 2.61
CA LEU A 646 0.58 24.59 3.50
C LEU A 646 1.37 25.06 4.73
N ALA A 647 2.18 24.17 5.33
CA ALA A 647 3.01 24.50 6.49
C ALA A 647 4.03 25.59 6.16
N VAL A 648 4.67 25.52 4.98
CA VAL A 648 5.60 26.56 4.52
C VAL A 648 4.86 27.85 4.20
N GLU A 649 3.68 27.81 3.56
CA GLU A 649 2.86 28.99 3.34
C GLU A 649 2.50 29.70 4.65
N ILE A 650 2.15 28.94 5.68
CA ILE A 650 1.90 29.47 7.03
C ILE A 650 3.19 30.12 7.57
N ALA A 651 4.32 29.43 7.46
CA ALA A 651 5.60 29.88 7.99
C ALA A 651 6.08 31.18 7.33
N VAL A 652 6.04 31.29 6.00
CA VAL A 652 6.55 32.44 5.25
C VAL A 652 5.63 33.66 5.32
N ASN A 653 4.31 33.46 5.56
CA ASN A 653 3.34 34.54 5.70
C ASN A 653 3.11 34.94 7.18
N ALA A 654 3.67 34.23 8.13
CA ALA A 654 3.54 34.58 9.54
C ALA A 654 4.28 35.88 9.86
N PRO A 655 3.75 36.73 10.79
CA PRO A 655 4.46 37.91 11.25
C PRO A 655 5.86 37.56 11.80
N ALA A 656 6.82 38.50 11.64
CA ALA A 656 8.21 38.30 12.05
C ALA A 656 8.30 37.82 13.51
N GLY A 657 9.04 36.73 13.75
CA GLY A 657 9.24 36.12 15.06
C GLY A 657 8.12 35.15 15.53
N ILE A 658 6.96 35.10 14.87
CA ILE A 658 5.88 34.17 15.26
C ILE A 658 6.12 32.76 14.72
N ALA A 659 6.61 32.62 13.47
CA ALA A 659 6.88 31.30 12.89
C ALA A 659 7.81 30.43 13.76
N PRO A 660 8.98 30.90 14.24
CA PRO A 660 9.83 30.11 15.13
C PRO A 660 9.13 29.71 16.45
N MET A 661 8.27 30.57 17.00
CA MET A 661 7.51 30.25 18.21
C MET A 661 6.51 29.10 17.96
N ILE A 662 5.77 29.17 16.84
CA ILE A 662 4.90 28.07 16.39
C ILE A 662 5.74 26.80 16.24
N GLY A 663 6.92 26.91 15.59
CA GLY A 663 7.84 25.81 15.40
C GLY A 663 8.24 25.14 16.71
N VAL A 664 8.63 25.91 17.73
CA VAL A 664 9.01 25.38 19.07
C VAL A 664 7.81 24.68 19.73
N VAL A 665 6.63 25.28 19.71
CA VAL A 665 5.42 24.68 20.32
C VAL A 665 5.11 23.33 19.69
N PHE A 666 5.05 23.28 18.35
CA PHE A 666 4.74 22.04 17.65
C PHE A 666 5.88 21.01 17.73
N PHE A 667 7.13 21.45 17.84
CA PHE A 667 8.25 20.55 18.10
C PHE A 667 8.10 19.83 19.45
N ILE A 668 7.73 20.57 20.50
CA ILE A 668 7.50 20.02 21.85
C ILE A 668 6.33 19.02 21.81
N ILE A 669 5.22 19.37 21.11
CA ILE A 669 4.08 18.47 20.93
C ILE A 669 4.51 17.21 20.17
N GLY A 670 5.25 17.35 19.08
CA GLY A 670 5.81 16.24 18.32
C GLY A 670 6.69 15.34 19.18
N LEU A 671 7.60 15.92 19.95
CA LEU A 671 8.48 15.17 20.86
C LEU A 671 7.68 14.42 21.94
N PHE A 672 6.63 15.03 22.48
CA PHE A 672 5.71 14.33 23.40
C PHE A 672 5.13 13.07 22.78
N PHE A 673 4.63 13.15 21.54
CA PHE A 673 4.08 11.96 20.83
C PHE A 673 5.18 10.96 20.45
N VAL A 674 6.40 11.40 20.12
CA VAL A 674 7.54 10.50 19.90
C VAL A 674 7.83 9.69 21.16
N LEU A 675 7.94 10.35 22.31
CA LEU A 675 8.18 9.67 23.59
C LEU A 675 7.02 8.75 23.96
N ARG A 676 5.79 9.21 23.78
CA ARG A 676 4.59 8.40 24.05
C ARG A 676 4.49 7.17 23.14
N SER A 677 4.88 7.28 21.87
CA SER A 677 4.81 6.17 20.91
C SER A 677 5.72 5.00 21.29
N PHE A 678 6.81 5.28 21.99
CA PHE A 678 7.75 4.27 22.46
C PHE A 678 7.52 3.93 23.93
N TYR A 679 7.74 4.89 24.84
CA TYR A 679 7.70 4.63 26.29
C TYR A 679 6.28 4.38 26.81
N GLY A 680 5.26 5.05 26.25
CA GLY A 680 3.85 4.83 26.60
C GLY A 680 3.24 3.55 26.03
N MET A 681 3.93 2.94 25.06
CA MET A 681 3.50 1.69 24.40
C MET A 681 4.38 0.50 24.77
N ARG A 682 5.31 0.62 25.73
CA ARG A 682 6.14 -0.50 26.13
C ARG A 682 5.33 -1.60 26.81
N ILE A 683 5.70 -2.83 26.53
CA ILE A 683 5.22 -3.98 27.30
C ILE A 683 5.83 -3.86 28.68
N SER A 684 4.99 -3.71 29.73
CA SER A 684 5.44 -3.70 31.11
C SER A 684 6.04 -5.08 31.45
N THR A 685 7.18 -5.08 32.12
CA THR A 685 7.78 -6.33 32.63
C THR A 685 6.77 -7.07 33.48
N LEU A 686 6.35 -8.25 33.00
CA LEU A 686 5.64 -9.21 33.83
C LEU A 686 6.62 -9.73 34.89
N HIS A 687 6.14 -9.95 36.11
CA HIS A 687 6.92 -10.66 37.10
C HIS A 687 7.32 -12.03 36.54
N PRO A 688 8.54 -12.51 36.69
CA PRO A 688 8.98 -13.84 36.25
C PRO A 688 8.06 -14.97 36.69
N GLN A 689 7.42 -14.84 37.86
CA GLN A 689 6.45 -15.80 38.40
C GLN A 689 5.23 -16.06 37.53
N ALA A 690 4.72 -15.05 36.82
CA ALA A 690 3.55 -15.25 35.94
C ALA A 690 3.86 -16.17 34.74
N HIS A 691 5.10 -16.24 34.31
CA HIS A 691 5.56 -17.17 33.26
C HIS A 691 5.71 -18.59 33.75
N ILE A 692 6.15 -18.76 35.01
CA ILE A 692 6.30 -20.06 35.65
C ILE A 692 4.91 -20.68 35.86
N ASP A 693 3.97 -19.92 36.44
CA ASP A 693 2.59 -20.37 36.66
C ASP A 693 1.87 -20.79 35.35
N PHE A 694 2.18 -20.12 34.22
CA PHE A 694 1.60 -20.47 32.92
C PHE A 694 2.18 -21.79 32.37
N ASN A 695 3.49 -21.97 32.44
CA ASN A 695 4.14 -23.18 31.98
C ASN A 695 3.72 -24.40 32.86
N ASP A 696 3.64 -24.22 34.17
CA ASP A 696 3.16 -25.24 35.09
C ASP A 696 1.71 -25.62 34.79
N LYS A 697 0.85 -24.66 34.48
CA LYS A 697 -0.55 -24.94 34.12
C LYS A 697 -0.66 -25.66 32.77
N ARG A 698 0.14 -25.26 31.76
CA ARG A 698 0.18 -25.91 30.44
C ARG A 698 0.64 -27.36 30.56
N ASP A 699 1.68 -27.59 31.34
CA ASP A 699 2.25 -28.95 31.54
C ASP A 699 1.31 -29.83 32.37
N ALA A 700 0.56 -29.24 33.32
CA ALA A 700 -0.50 -29.94 34.06
C ALA A 700 -1.72 -30.26 33.16
N ASP A 701 -2.14 -29.35 32.29
CA ASP A 701 -3.25 -29.57 31.35
C ASP A 701 -2.86 -30.60 30.26
N ALA A 702 -1.59 -30.62 29.80
CA ALA A 702 -1.07 -31.63 28.91
C ALA A 702 -1.02 -33.03 29.53
N ALA A 703 -0.53 -33.12 30.77
CA ALA A 703 -0.50 -34.36 31.52
C ALA A 703 -1.93 -34.89 31.84
N ALA A 704 -2.88 -34.00 32.10
CA ALA A 704 -4.29 -34.37 32.31
C ALA A 704 -4.95 -34.85 30.99
N ALA A 705 -4.61 -34.27 29.84
CA ALA A 705 -5.08 -34.72 28.54
C ALA A 705 -4.50 -36.09 28.15
N GLU A 706 -3.23 -36.33 28.42
CA GLU A 706 -2.56 -37.62 28.20
C GLU A 706 -3.16 -38.74 29.08
N ALA A 707 -3.38 -38.45 30.35
CA ALA A 707 -4.03 -39.37 31.27
C ALA A 707 -5.51 -39.68 30.92
N ALA A 708 -6.21 -38.70 30.31
CA ALA A 708 -7.57 -38.89 29.79
C ALA A 708 -7.58 -39.74 28.50
N ALA A 709 -6.58 -39.58 27.63
CA ALA A 709 -6.42 -40.39 26.43
C ALA A 709 -6.07 -41.83 26.73
N GLU A 710 -5.21 -42.09 27.72
CA GLU A 710 -4.88 -43.43 28.20
C GLU A 710 -6.09 -44.16 28.84
N LYS A 711 -6.93 -43.41 29.57
CA LYS A 711 -8.19 -43.96 30.13
C LYS A 711 -9.24 -44.30 29.08
N ASN A 712 -9.24 -43.64 27.95
CA ASN A 712 -10.17 -43.92 26.84
C ASN A 712 -9.64 -45.02 25.90
N ALA A 713 -8.36 -45.36 25.98
CA ALA A 713 -7.72 -46.41 25.20
C ALA A 713 -7.67 -47.79 25.95
N ALA A 714 -7.92 -47.82 27.28
CA ALA A 714 -8.07 -49.02 28.13
C ALA A 714 -9.57 -49.35 28.33
#